data_90fbe0535240c2be28b0aa26e3b9d397
#
_entry.id   90fbe0535240c2be28b0aa26e3b9d397
#
_cell.length_a   1.000
_cell.length_b   1.000
_cell.length_c   1.000
_cell.angle_alpha   90.00
_cell.angle_beta   90.00
_cell.angle_gamma   90.00
#
_symmetry.space_group_name_H-M   'P 1'
#
loop_
_entity.id
_entity.type
_entity.pdbx_description
1 polymer ?
#
loop_
_entity_poly.entity_id
_entity_poly.type
_entity_poly.pdbx_seq_one_letter_code
_entity_poly.pdbx_strand_id
1 'polypeptide(L)'
;MCRRLLLLVTLVLSFASVGAQTQTVTLSGQLRSGTEPVAGAVLALLQPSDSSLLTYTISDSEGRYRLQLETSLPALVLRIRSLGFKRRLLHLKAQSQTLDLNLEHEERLLREVIVKAQKLWAQRDTLNYLVSAYTLQQDRTIGDVLQRLPGITIEDNKVIKYQGLPINRFYIEGLDLLRGRYGLATQGIRAQDIATVQVLEHHQPVRALEDQQASQQAAINLKLKDRAKGIWSKALRLGTGAYAPGPLWDASLQAMHFGKKRQHLLRYSSDNLGQEFDDAVAHYGGFTSEDVRLLGLVVHGRPPVGNGLFGYRHRANLSTLTRLADSASLSYNLHYRHQLAHGSSFAKTTYLLPEGAQLQLTEDISDRTRSHAAELQLNYEKNRTLSFFSSTFFLSGAWDEGHGEVHSRSIRSPLVVGAGSKSLQSLQTLRYRSLRLSNRTRWVHRTAGGAGFEWSSTNSLSSTPQALSLEGSKTARQDLSISSYSSVNRFELLGKIQSRCWTLSATGHLDATYTTLHSQLSHPDIHRATQGKLSHLHTRLAFGPVARYSHGALQGTLSLPLALSYTALDNAPIQGESNDAQRLRLYLQPSLSLVWKASDSYSLEANASYSTSETPWRQLLSATVMQSYRSLSRYRATLHDSHTVSADARLSYRDLFSRIFAHIGAGWYRSWSDIAYGATLDDEGQALLEASYMPHHSERYTLSAYGRKDIDWQTMQLALSATLTHAEQELLRQGDLMSHRALGYSLQGSLGLDLIQGYRLEYDVRWQGLDSHLSGRELRSNELNQRLQLTLDFLPARLQAKLHTKHCHNSGAYLGRQDFLFLGASLNYRPSKQVELVLDGDNLSDIRSYSIRRLEQLEEYWSTYHLRPRSLILSLRLSL
;
A
#
# COMPACT_ATOMS: atom_id res chain seq x y z
N MET A 1 12.91 -20.60 28.78
CA MET A 1 12.52 -20.31 27.41
C MET A 1 13.58 -20.70 26.38
N CYS A 2 14.83 -20.32 26.51
CA CYS A 2 15.92 -20.74 25.59
C CYS A 2 16.05 -22.27 25.34
N ARG A 3 15.80 -23.11 26.34
CA ARG A 3 15.90 -24.59 26.19
C ARG A 3 14.80 -25.22 25.32
N ARG A 4 13.62 -24.56 25.20
CA ARG A 4 12.54 -25.03 24.33
C ARG A 4 12.66 -24.50 22.89
N LEU A 5 13.30 -23.36 22.72
CA LEU A 5 13.63 -22.82 21.39
C LEU A 5 14.75 -23.62 20.73
N LEU A 6 15.75 -24.07 21.51
CA LEU A 6 16.84 -24.91 21.02
C LEU A 6 16.34 -26.30 20.57
N LEU A 7 15.34 -26.86 21.26
CA LEU A 7 14.70 -28.11 20.86
C LEU A 7 13.85 -27.98 19.59
N LEU A 8 13.23 -26.82 19.37
CA LEU A 8 12.48 -26.56 18.14
C LEU A 8 13.41 -26.34 16.94
N VAL A 9 14.54 -25.66 17.15
CA VAL A 9 15.57 -25.47 16.12
C VAL A 9 16.26 -26.79 15.79
N THR A 10 16.54 -27.64 16.80
CA THR A 10 17.09 -28.98 16.55
C THR A 10 16.08 -29.93 15.91
N LEU A 11 14.78 -29.80 16.19
CA LEU A 11 13.73 -30.57 15.51
C LEU A 11 13.56 -30.14 14.04
N VAL A 12 13.65 -28.84 13.76
CA VAL A 12 13.62 -28.30 12.37
C VAL A 12 14.88 -28.67 11.60
N LEU A 13 16.04 -28.70 12.25
CA LEU A 13 17.29 -29.11 11.62
C LEU A 13 17.39 -30.64 11.42
N SER A 14 16.69 -31.46 12.23
CA SER A 14 16.66 -32.94 12.04
C SER A 14 15.71 -33.35 10.91
N PHE A 15 14.76 -32.52 10.47
CA PHE A 15 13.97 -32.78 9.26
C PHE A 15 14.69 -32.39 7.95
N ALA A 16 15.80 -31.66 8.03
CA ALA A 16 16.59 -31.24 6.84
C ALA A 16 17.57 -32.33 6.35
N SER A 17 17.63 -33.52 6.96
CA SER A 17 18.60 -34.55 6.61
C SER A 17 18.03 -35.87 6.09
N VAL A 18 16.77 -35.87 5.58
CA VAL A 18 16.34 -36.92 4.66
C VAL A 18 16.71 -36.46 3.26
N GLY A 19 17.99 -36.57 2.92
CA GLY A 19 18.46 -36.46 1.55
C GLY A 19 17.89 -37.61 0.77
N ALA A 20 16.77 -37.40 0.08
CA ALA A 20 16.41 -38.29 -1.02
C ALA A 20 17.59 -38.28 -1.99
N GLN A 21 18.28 -39.40 -2.16
CA GLN A 21 19.32 -39.54 -3.20
C GLN A 21 18.66 -39.25 -4.54
N THR A 22 18.87 -38.07 -5.06
CA THR A 22 18.46 -37.73 -6.41
C THR A 22 19.45 -38.39 -7.37
N GLN A 23 18.94 -39.12 -8.33
CA GLN A 23 19.74 -39.64 -9.45
C GLN A 23 19.43 -38.83 -10.70
N THR A 24 20.45 -38.57 -11.47
CA THR A 24 20.28 -37.96 -12.80
C THR A 24 19.86 -39.02 -13.79
N VAL A 25 18.66 -38.94 -14.29
CA VAL A 25 18.13 -39.81 -15.34
C VAL A 25 18.24 -39.11 -16.67
N THR A 26 18.93 -39.74 -17.62
CA THR A 26 19.04 -39.29 -19.03
C THR A 26 18.31 -40.26 -19.96
N LEU A 27 17.26 -39.77 -20.62
CA LEU A 27 16.59 -40.51 -21.67
C LEU A 27 16.95 -39.93 -23.04
N SER A 28 17.44 -40.72 -23.92
CA SER A 28 17.79 -40.32 -25.28
C SER A 28 17.32 -41.37 -26.26
N GLY A 29 17.27 -41.02 -27.53
CA GLY A 29 16.89 -41.95 -28.61
C GLY A 29 16.37 -41.23 -29.82
N GLN A 30 15.78 -41.98 -30.73
CA GLN A 30 15.24 -41.47 -31.98
C GLN A 30 13.77 -41.87 -32.13
N LEU A 31 12.96 -40.90 -32.58
CA LEU A 31 11.56 -41.11 -32.98
C LEU A 31 11.47 -41.31 -34.47
N ARG A 32 10.83 -42.39 -34.87
CA ARG A 32 10.61 -42.73 -36.28
C ARG A 32 9.15 -43.09 -36.55
N SER A 33 8.70 -42.98 -37.78
CA SER A 33 7.48 -43.59 -38.28
C SER A 33 7.85 -44.41 -39.54
N GLY A 34 7.95 -45.73 -39.40
CA GLY A 34 8.57 -46.57 -40.39
C GLY A 34 10.05 -46.25 -40.55
N THR A 35 10.45 -45.80 -41.74
CA THR A 35 11.83 -45.38 -42.03
C THR A 35 12.07 -43.88 -41.85
N GLU A 36 11.04 -43.06 -41.69
CA GLU A 36 11.15 -41.61 -41.61
C GLU A 36 11.34 -41.11 -40.18
N PRO A 37 12.25 -40.13 -39.93
CA PRO A 37 12.40 -39.52 -38.64
C PRO A 37 11.21 -38.61 -38.33
N VAL A 38 10.73 -38.58 -37.06
CA VAL A 38 9.66 -37.71 -36.62
C VAL A 38 10.25 -36.51 -35.88
N ALA A 39 10.30 -35.38 -36.57
CA ALA A 39 10.76 -34.10 -36.07
C ALA A 39 9.63 -33.35 -35.33
N GLY A 40 9.97 -32.51 -34.34
CA GLY A 40 9.02 -31.65 -33.66
C GLY A 40 8.05 -32.35 -32.69
N ALA A 41 8.29 -33.60 -32.39
CA ALA A 41 7.50 -34.34 -31.38
C ALA A 41 7.86 -33.87 -29.95
N VAL A 42 6.86 -33.62 -29.16
CA VAL A 42 7.01 -33.26 -27.74
C VAL A 42 7.07 -34.52 -26.89
N LEU A 43 8.19 -34.73 -26.21
CA LEU A 43 8.38 -35.80 -25.25
C LEU A 43 8.38 -35.19 -23.83
N ALA A 44 7.45 -35.60 -22.98
CA ALA A 44 7.27 -35.09 -21.63
C ALA A 44 7.39 -36.21 -20.62
N LEU A 45 8.21 -36.04 -19.61
CA LEU A 45 8.27 -36.94 -18.45
C LEU A 45 7.26 -36.47 -17.39
N LEU A 46 6.43 -37.39 -16.96
CA LEU A 46 5.37 -37.15 -16.00
C LEU A 46 5.59 -37.99 -14.75
N GLN A 47 5.12 -37.51 -13.64
CA GLN A 47 5.06 -38.26 -12.39
C GLN A 47 3.93 -39.30 -12.47
N PRO A 48 4.19 -40.59 -12.09
CA PRO A 48 3.18 -41.64 -12.24
C PRO A 48 1.92 -41.46 -11.40
N SER A 49 2.02 -40.77 -10.23
CA SER A 49 0.93 -40.66 -9.26
C SER A 49 -0.18 -39.66 -9.68
N ASP A 50 0.19 -38.54 -10.29
CA ASP A 50 -0.71 -37.43 -10.60
C ASP A 50 -0.58 -36.89 -12.03
N SER A 51 0.29 -37.51 -12.84
CA SER A 51 0.62 -37.09 -14.21
C SER A 51 1.16 -35.63 -14.32
N SER A 52 1.72 -35.08 -13.24
CA SER A 52 2.38 -33.77 -13.26
C SER A 52 3.61 -33.81 -14.16
N LEU A 53 3.87 -32.70 -14.85
CA LEU A 53 5.00 -32.57 -15.76
C LEU A 53 6.30 -32.35 -14.98
N LEU A 54 7.29 -33.23 -15.21
CA LEU A 54 8.61 -33.12 -14.58
C LEU A 54 9.60 -32.39 -15.48
N THR A 55 9.67 -32.79 -16.75
CA THR A 55 10.51 -32.14 -17.76
C THR A 55 10.01 -32.52 -19.17
N TYR A 56 10.41 -31.78 -20.18
CA TYR A 56 10.08 -32.11 -21.59
C TYR A 56 11.22 -31.73 -22.53
N THR A 57 11.17 -32.29 -23.73
CA THR A 57 12.02 -31.93 -24.86
C THR A 57 11.24 -32.04 -26.18
N ILE A 58 11.83 -31.53 -27.22
CA ILE A 58 11.27 -31.64 -28.60
C ILE A 58 12.29 -32.36 -29.46
N SER A 59 11.83 -33.33 -30.29
CA SER A 59 12.72 -34.06 -31.23
C SER A 59 13.26 -33.11 -32.32
N ASP A 60 14.54 -33.29 -32.69
CA ASP A 60 15.21 -32.53 -33.75
C ASP A 60 14.76 -32.94 -35.17
N SER A 61 15.37 -32.35 -36.20
CA SER A 61 15.08 -32.65 -37.61
C SER A 61 15.35 -34.10 -38.00
N GLU A 62 16.18 -34.83 -37.29
CA GLU A 62 16.48 -36.26 -37.49
C GLU A 62 15.72 -37.16 -36.52
N GLY A 63 14.73 -36.60 -35.78
CA GLY A 63 13.92 -37.33 -34.82
C GLY A 63 14.63 -37.66 -33.51
N ARG A 64 15.85 -37.17 -33.28
CA ARG A 64 16.61 -37.43 -32.05
C ARG A 64 16.09 -36.57 -30.90
N TYR A 65 16.10 -37.11 -29.69
CA TYR A 65 15.71 -36.42 -28.50
C TYR A 65 16.63 -36.75 -27.32
N ARG A 66 16.70 -35.84 -26.36
CA ARG A 66 17.40 -36.05 -25.10
C ARG A 66 16.64 -35.31 -23.97
N LEU A 67 16.32 -36.04 -22.92
CA LEU A 67 15.69 -35.58 -21.69
C LEU A 67 16.64 -35.83 -20.51
N GLN A 68 16.83 -34.86 -19.67
CA GLN A 68 17.57 -35.01 -18.43
C GLN A 68 16.67 -34.57 -17.25
N LEU A 69 16.68 -35.35 -16.20
CA LEU A 69 15.88 -35.11 -14.99
C LEU A 69 16.65 -35.61 -13.77
N GLU A 70 16.79 -34.75 -12.78
CA GLU A 70 17.21 -35.16 -11.44
C GLU A 70 15.97 -35.54 -10.66
N THR A 71 15.90 -36.79 -10.20
CA THR A 71 14.71 -37.31 -9.54
C THR A 71 15.06 -38.36 -8.50
N SER A 72 14.22 -38.43 -7.48
CA SER A 72 14.20 -39.50 -6.48
C SER A 72 13.08 -40.52 -6.74
N LEU A 73 12.30 -40.35 -7.80
CA LEU A 73 11.19 -41.23 -8.13
C LEU A 73 11.71 -42.55 -8.67
N PRO A 74 11.13 -43.73 -8.31
CA PRO A 74 11.52 -45.04 -8.81
C PRO A 74 11.01 -45.30 -10.23
N ALA A 75 9.97 -44.63 -10.67
CA ALA A 75 9.36 -44.75 -11.99
C ALA A 75 8.92 -43.44 -12.57
N LEU A 76 8.83 -43.35 -13.91
CA LEU A 76 8.45 -42.17 -14.67
C LEU A 76 7.48 -42.59 -15.79
N VAL A 77 6.65 -41.64 -16.24
CA VAL A 77 5.80 -41.84 -17.42
C VAL A 77 6.29 -40.95 -18.53
N LEU A 78 6.76 -41.53 -19.63
CA LEU A 78 7.11 -40.79 -20.86
C LEU A 78 5.86 -40.65 -21.72
N ARG A 79 5.42 -39.43 -21.94
CA ARG A 79 4.34 -39.09 -22.85
C ARG A 79 4.92 -38.47 -24.13
N ILE A 80 4.57 -39.05 -25.28
CA ILE A 80 5.00 -38.58 -26.59
C ILE A 80 3.77 -38.04 -27.30
N ARG A 81 3.90 -36.85 -27.89
CA ARG A 81 2.89 -36.22 -28.72
C ARG A 81 3.53 -35.59 -29.95
N SER A 82 2.99 -35.89 -31.12
CA SER A 82 3.32 -35.23 -32.36
C SER A 82 2.06 -35.07 -33.20
N LEU A 83 2.02 -34.01 -34.00
CA LEU A 83 0.90 -33.78 -34.91
C LEU A 83 0.83 -34.88 -35.98
N GLY A 84 -0.33 -35.51 -36.19
CA GLY A 84 -0.50 -36.60 -37.15
C GLY A 84 -0.10 -37.99 -36.65
N PHE A 85 0.25 -38.12 -35.34
CA PHE A 85 0.65 -39.41 -34.79
C PHE A 85 -0.16 -39.74 -33.53
N LYS A 86 -0.37 -41.03 -33.26
CA LYS A 86 -1.03 -41.52 -32.07
C LYS A 86 -0.21 -41.16 -30.83
N ARG A 87 -0.90 -40.62 -29.80
CA ARG A 87 -0.29 -40.37 -28.52
C ARG A 87 0.22 -41.67 -27.90
N ARG A 88 1.49 -41.68 -27.45
CA ARG A 88 2.10 -42.82 -26.78
C ARG A 88 2.44 -42.49 -25.33
N LEU A 89 2.12 -43.41 -24.43
CA LEU A 89 2.48 -43.38 -23.01
C LEU A 89 3.32 -44.60 -22.72
N LEU A 90 4.48 -44.41 -22.08
CA LEU A 90 5.39 -45.48 -21.65
C LEU A 90 5.71 -45.33 -20.20
N HIS A 91 5.49 -46.38 -19.43
CA HIS A 91 5.93 -46.44 -18.05
C HIS A 91 7.37 -46.92 -18.00
N LEU A 92 8.26 -46.11 -17.41
CA LEU A 92 9.70 -46.37 -17.40
C LEU A 92 10.20 -46.41 -15.98
N LYS A 93 11.21 -47.25 -15.70
CA LYS A 93 11.98 -47.14 -14.46
C LYS A 93 12.85 -45.87 -14.57
N ALA A 94 13.07 -45.23 -13.46
CA ALA A 94 13.87 -44.00 -13.39
C ALA A 94 15.38 -44.34 -13.54
N GLN A 95 15.79 -44.76 -14.72
CA GLN A 95 17.17 -45.12 -15.07
C GLN A 95 17.50 -44.50 -16.40
N SER A 96 18.77 -44.12 -16.57
CA SER A 96 19.27 -43.64 -17.89
C SER A 96 19.24 -44.76 -18.89
N GLN A 97 18.61 -44.49 -20.04
CA GLN A 97 18.45 -45.49 -21.11
C GLN A 97 18.24 -44.79 -22.45
N THR A 98 18.59 -45.52 -23.51
CA THR A 98 18.32 -45.11 -24.89
C THR A 98 17.08 -45.83 -25.38
N LEU A 99 16.09 -45.08 -25.93
CA LEU A 99 14.82 -45.61 -26.39
C LEU A 99 14.53 -45.10 -27.78
N ASP A 100 14.68 -45.97 -28.77
CA ASP A 100 14.24 -45.69 -30.14
C ASP A 100 12.78 -46.12 -30.27
N LEU A 101 11.93 -45.21 -30.71
CA LEU A 101 10.49 -45.39 -30.66
C LEU A 101 9.86 -45.16 -32.04
N ASN A 102 8.99 -46.08 -32.42
CA ASN A 102 8.22 -45.96 -33.65
C ASN A 102 6.82 -45.41 -33.32
N LEU A 103 6.42 -44.32 -34.00
CA LEU A 103 5.10 -43.70 -33.85
C LEU A 103 4.19 -44.12 -35.03
N GLU A 104 2.94 -44.46 -34.70
CA GLU A 104 1.93 -44.79 -35.69
C GLU A 104 1.19 -43.53 -36.11
N HIS A 105 0.94 -43.38 -37.42
CA HIS A 105 0.11 -42.33 -37.95
C HIS A 105 -1.33 -42.40 -37.41
N GLU A 106 -1.88 -41.26 -37.06
CA GLU A 106 -3.30 -41.09 -36.77
C GLU A 106 -3.92 -40.18 -37.81
N GLU A 107 -4.72 -40.74 -38.66
CA GLU A 107 -5.55 -39.95 -39.58
C GLU A 107 -6.67 -39.29 -38.76
N ARG A 108 -6.43 -38.10 -38.28
CA ARG A 108 -7.49 -37.24 -37.73
C ARG A 108 -8.05 -36.37 -38.84
N LEU A 109 -9.31 -36.58 -39.19
CA LEU A 109 -10.10 -35.57 -39.82
C LEU A 109 -10.01 -34.28 -38.94
N LEU A 110 -9.29 -33.30 -39.44
CA LEU A 110 -9.19 -32.00 -38.82
C LEU A 110 -10.59 -31.40 -38.69
N ARG A 111 -11.20 -31.55 -37.52
CA ARG A 111 -12.26 -30.63 -37.14
C ARG A 111 -11.67 -29.21 -37.20
N GLU A 112 -12.44 -28.31 -37.79
CA GLU A 112 -12.16 -26.90 -37.88
C GLU A 112 -11.39 -26.43 -36.63
N VAL A 113 -10.14 -26.05 -36.79
CA VAL A 113 -9.29 -25.56 -35.72
C VAL A 113 -9.77 -24.14 -35.43
N ILE A 114 -10.72 -24.01 -34.51
CA ILE A 114 -10.96 -22.73 -33.90
C ILE A 114 -9.67 -22.42 -33.15
N VAL A 115 -8.81 -21.60 -33.70
CA VAL A 115 -7.61 -21.06 -33.06
C VAL A 115 -8.15 -20.14 -31.94
N LYS A 116 -8.37 -20.71 -30.78
CA LYS A 116 -8.62 -19.90 -29.58
C LYS A 116 -7.31 -19.18 -29.31
N ALA A 117 -7.31 -17.86 -29.52
CA ALA A 117 -6.15 -17.02 -29.19
C ALA A 117 -5.69 -17.36 -27.76
N GLN A 118 -4.39 -17.52 -27.58
CA GLN A 118 -3.83 -17.79 -26.26
C GLN A 118 -4.23 -16.65 -25.33
N LYS A 119 -4.82 -17.02 -24.20
CA LYS A 119 -5.32 -16.05 -23.22
C LYS A 119 -4.17 -15.39 -22.43
N LEU A 120 -3.14 -16.18 -22.18
CA LEU A 120 -1.91 -15.80 -21.50
C LEU A 120 -0.73 -16.46 -22.22
N TRP A 121 0.30 -15.67 -22.52
CA TRP A 121 1.57 -16.20 -23.06
C TRP A 121 2.75 -15.41 -22.48
N ALA A 122 3.86 -16.09 -22.30
CA ALA A 122 5.11 -15.50 -21.85
C ALA A 122 6.04 -15.27 -23.04
N GLN A 123 6.75 -14.16 -23.04
CA GLN A 123 7.80 -13.84 -23.99
C GLN A 123 8.99 -13.25 -23.21
N ARG A 124 10.02 -14.05 -22.93
CA ARG A 124 11.10 -13.73 -21.98
C ARG A 124 10.48 -13.33 -20.62
N ASP A 125 10.88 -12.20 -20.06
CA ASP A 125 10.38 -11.69 -18.77
C ASP A 125 9.06 -10.90 -18.90
N THR A 126 8.29 -11.12 -19.97
CA THR A 126 7.03 -10.43 -20.19
C THR A 126 5.89 -11.42 -20.28
N LEU A 127 4.92 -11.28 -19.37
CA LEU A 127 3.65 -11.99 -19.43
C LEU A 127 2.62 -11.12 -20.16
N ASN A 128 1.98 -11.68 -21.15
CA ASN A 128 0.98 -10.99 -21.97
C ASN A 128 -0.40 -11.58 -21.69
N TYR A 129 -1.34 -10.77 -21.24
CA TYR A 129 -2.73 -11.13 -21.00
C TYR A 129 -3.60 -10.55 -22.10
N LEU A 130 -4.29 -11.41 -22.85
CA LEU A 130 -5.28 -10.96 -23.85
C LEU A 130 -6.51 -10.42 -23.12
N VAL A 131 -6.71 -9.10 -23.14
CA VAL A 131 -7.77 -8.43 -22.35
C VAL A 131 -9.14 -8.99 -22.69
N SER A 132 -9.46 -9.25 -23.96
CA SER A 132 -10.78 -9.79 -24.35
C SER A 132 -11.10 -11.16 -23.75
N ALA A 133 -10.08 -11.92 -23.33
CA ALA A 133 -10.27 -13.22 -22.69
C ALA A 133 -10.59 -13.14 -21.20
N TYR A 134 -10.33 -11.99 -20.58
CA TYR A 134 -10.56 -11.70 -19.15
C TYR A 134 -11.63 -10.65 -18.93
N THR A 135 -12.12 -10.00 -19.99
CA THR A 135 -13.16 -8.99 -19.92
C THR A 135 -14.52 -9.65 -19.78
N LEU A 136 -15.25 -9.26 -18.76
CA LEU A 136 -16.67 -9.57 -18.58
C LEU A 136 -17.53 -8.46 -19.20
N GLN A 137 -18.80 -8.76 -19.47
CA GLN A 137 -19.72 -7.78 -20.09
C GLN A 137 -19.95 -6.54 -19.22
N GLN A 138 -19.81 -6.69 -17.92
CA GLN A 138 -19.93 -5.62 -16.93
C GLN A 138 -18.73 -4.70 -16.84
N ASP A 139 -17.57 -5.09 -17.37
CA ASP A 139 -16.35 -4.31 -17.23
C ASP A 139 -16.39 -3.04 -18.05
N ARG A 140 -16.01 -1.97 -17.43
CA ARG A 140 -15.96 -0.64 -18.03
C ARG A 140 -14.56 -0.16 -18.16
N THR A 141 -13.82 -0.28 -17.08
CA THR A 141 -12.46 0.23 -16.96
C THR A 141 -11.45 -0.92 -17.02
N ILE A 142 -10.22 -0.57 -17.34
CA ILE A 142 -9.13 -1.56 -17.30
C ILE A 142 -8.88 -2.04 -15.87
N GLY A 143 -9.21 -1.24 -14.85
CA GLY A 143 -9.12 -1.65 -13.45
C GLY A 143 -10.00 -2.85 -13.12
N ASP A 144 -11.21 -2.91 -13.69
CA ASP A 144 -12.13 -4.04 -13.52
C ASP A 144 -11.53 -5.34 -14.06
N VAL A 145 -10.79 -5.26 -15.16
CA VAL A 145 -10.10 -6.41 -15.76
C VAL A 145 -8.83 -6.75 -14.99
N LEU A 146 -8.02 -5.76 -14.62
CA LEU A 146 -6.74 -5.97 -13.92
C LEU A 146 -6.92 -6.75 -12.61
N GLN A 147 -7.99 -6.50 -11.86
CA GLN A 147 -8.29 -7.21 -10.61
C GLN A 147 -8.50 -8.73 -10.81
N ARG A 148 -8.86 -9.16 -12.04
CA ARG A 148 -9.06 -10.56 -12.39
C ARG A 148 -7.85 -11.21 -13.03
N LEU A 149 -6.85 -10.43 -13.44
CA LEU A 149 -5.65 -11.01 -14.03
C LEU A 149 -4.84 -11.77 -12.96
N PRO A 150 -4.42 -13.00 -13.23
CA PRO A 150 -3.62 -13.78 -12.30
C PRO A 150 -2.38 -13.00 -11.81
N GLY A 151 -2.15 -13.02 -10.51
CA GLY A 151 -1.02 -12.33 -9.87
C GLY A 151 -1.18 -10.83 -9.67
N ILE A 152 -2.20 -10.18 -10.22
CA ILE A 152 -2.46 -8.75 -10.04
C ILE A 152 -3.50 -8.54 -8.95
N THR A 153 -3.26 -7.58 -8.08
CA THR A 153 -4.21 -7.08 -7.07
C THR A 153 -4.23 -5.57 -7.08
N ILE A 154 -5.39 -4.98 -6.86
CA ILE A 154 -5.54 -3.53 -6.68
C ILE A 154 -6.12 -3.33 -5.28
N GLU A 155 -5.37 -2.65 -4.42
CA GLU A 155 -5.80 -2.35 -3.05
C GLU A 155 -6.86 -1.24 -3.02
N ASP A 156 -7.49 -1.04 -1.86
CA ASP A 156 -8.49 0.02 -1.67
C ASP A 156 -7.91 1.40 -1.96
N ASN A 157 -6.64 1.65 -1.60
CA ASN A 157 -5.88 2.86 -1.89
C ASN A 157 -5.42 2.97 -3.37
N LYS A 158 -5.90 2.07 -4.24
CA LYS A 158 -5.60 1.98 -5.68
C LYS A 158 -4.15 1.62 -6.01
N VAL A 159 -3.39 1.13 -5.03
CA VAL A 159 -2.07 0.56 -5.27
C VAL A 159 -2.22 -0.74 -6.04
N ILE A 160 -1.56 -0.82 -7.21
CA ILE A 160 -1.52 -2.04 -8.02
C ILE A 160 -0.31 -2.85 -7.56
N LYS A 161 -0.55 -4.10 -7.20
CA LYS A 161 0.49 -5.06 -6.83
C LYS A 161 0.52 -6.20 -7.82
N TYR A 162 1.72 -6.69 -8.10
CA TYR A 162 1.95 -7.94 -8.81
C TYR A 162 2.66 -8.91 -7.86
N GLN A 163 2.06 -10.08 -7.64
CA GLN A 163 2.56 -11.09 -6.70
C GLN A 163 2.83 -10.52 -5.27
N GLY A 164 1.97 -9.61 -4.83
CA GLY A 164 2.07 -8.98 -3.50
C GLY A 164 3.02 -7.77 -3.42
N LEU A 165 3.84 -7.51 -4.44
CA LEU A 165 4.74 -6.36 -4.51
C LEU A 165 4.14 -5.23 -5.34
N PRO A 166 4.23 -3.96 -4.90
CA PRO A 166 3.79 -2.83 -5.70
C PRO A 166 4.55 -2.78 -7.03
N ILE A 167 3.85 -2.47 -8.12
CA ILE A 167 4.50 -2.26 -9.41
C ILE A 167 5.36 -1.00 -9.36
N ASN A 168 6.46 -0.97 -10.13
CA ASN A 168 7.34 0.21 -10.18
C ASN A 168 6.98 1.21 -11.30
N ARG A 169 6.27 0.76 -12.36
CA ARG A 169 5.84 1.59 -13.49
C ARG A 169 4.53 1.09 -14.07
N PHE A 170 3.77 2.06 -14.61
CA PHE A 170 2.56 1.78 -15.37
C PHE A 170 2.59 2.55 -16.69
N TYR A 171 2.76 1.81 -17.77
CA TYR A 171 2.92 2.34 -19.11
C TYR A 171 1.62 2.24 -19.91
N ILE A 172 1.42 3.20 -20.80
CA ILE A 172 0.40 3.17 -21.84
C ILE A 172 1.16 3.34 -23.17
N GLU A 173 1.16 2.30 -24.02
CA GLU A 173 1.97 2.26 -25.24
C GLU A 173 3.47 2.55 -24.97
N GLY A 174 4.00 2.05 -23.84
CA GLY A 174 5.39 2.22 -23.45
C GLY A 174 5.75 3.60 -22.84
N LEU A 175 4.77 4.45 -22.55
CA LEU A 175 4.98 5.78 -21.94
C LEU A 175 4.30 5.85 -20.59
N ASP A 176 4.98 6.35 -19.56
CA ASP A 176 4.46 6.55 -18.20
C ASP A 176 3.89 7.97 -18.06
N LEU A 177 2.65 8.18 -18.57
CA LEU A 177 1.94 9.45 -18.50
C LEU A 177 1.67 9.91 -17.05
N LEU A 178 1.33 8.96 -16.19
CA LEU A 178 0.72 9.27 -14.89
C LEU A 178 1.73 9.38 -13.75
N ARG A 179 2.96 8.88 -13.96
CA ARG A 179 4.09 9.05 -13.04
C ARG A 179 3.73 8.76 -11.58
N GLY A 180 3.12 7.59 -11.32
CA GLY A 180 2.74 7.14 -9.99
C GLY A 180 1.26 7.36 -9.61
N ARG A 181 0.46 8.08 -10.41
CA ARG A 181 -0.99 8.27 -10.18
C ARG A 181 -1.83 7.25 -10.96
N TYR A 182 -1.51 5.98 -10.80
CA TYR A 182 -2.03 4.90 -11.66
C TYR A 182 -3.51 4.62 -11.46
N GLY A 183 -4.10 5.02 -10.33
CA GLY A 183 -5.53 4.98 -10.10
C GLY A 183 -6.34 5.76 -11.14
N LEU A 184 -5.80 6.84 -11.71
CA LEU A 184 -6.45 7.57 -12.82
C LEU A 184 -6.58 6.72 -14.08
N ALA A 185 -5.59 5.86 -14.37
CA ALA A 185 -5.66 4.94 -15.50
C ALA A 185 -6.64 3.80 -15.25
N THR A 186 -6.55 3.16 -14.08
CA THR A 186 -7.41 2.00 -13.76
C THR A 186 -8.89 2.35 -13.74
N GLN A 187 -9.23 3.57 -13.33
CA GLN A 187 -10.62 4.04 -13.26
C GLN A 187 -11.08 4.76 -14.54
N GLY A 188 -10.15 5.19 -15.38
CA GLY A 188 -10.45 6.05 -16.50
C GLY A 188 -10.37 5.38 -17.88
N ILE A 189 -9.45 4.45 -18.08
CA ILE A 189 -9.25 3.82 -19.39
C ILE A 189 -10.27 2.70 -19.58
N ARG A 190 -10.99 2.73 -20.70
CA ARG A 190 -12.01 1.73 -21.02
C ARG A 190 -11.35 0.39 -21.33
N ALA A 191 -11.87 -0.70 -20.74
CA ALA A 191 -11.39 -2.05 -20.98
C ALA A 191 -11.43 -2.44 -22.47
N GLN A 192 -12.48 -2.01 -23.16
CA GLN A 192 -12.67 -2.31 -24.59
C GLN A 192 -11.61 -1.70 -25.52
N ASP A 193 -10.86 -0.68 -25.08
CA ASP A 193 -9.83 0.00 -25.87
C ASP A 193 -8.46 -0.67 -25.73
N ILE A 194 -8.31 -1.59 -24.77
CA ILE A 194 -7.08 -2.34 -24.51
C ILE A 194 -7.10 -3.66 -25.25
N ALA A 195 -6.01 -3.96 -25.95
CA ALA A 195 -5.78 -5.25 -26.61
C ALA A 195 -5.13 -6.24 -25.62
N THR A 196 -4.04 -5.82 -24.98
CA THR A 196 -3.18 -6.68 -24.16
C THR A 196 -2.68 -5.91 -22.94
N VAL A 197 -2.67 -6.57 -21.80
CA VAL A 197 -1.92 -6.14 -20.61
C VAL A 197 -0.62 -6.92 -20.60
N GLN A 198 0.49 -6.21 -20.61
CA GLN A 198 1.83 -6.77 -20.48
C GLN A 198 2.32 -6.56 -19.05
N VAL A 199 2.70 -7.62 -18.36
CA VAL A 199 3.42 -7.55 -17.09
C VAL A 199 4.88 -7.81 -17.38
N LEU A 200 5.71 -6.79 -17.20
CA LEU A 200 7.16 -6.85 -17.34
C LEU A 200 7.70 -7.27 -15.97
N GLU A 201 8.03 -8.56 -15.83
CA GLU A 201 8.60 -9.09 -14.60
C GLU A 201 10.05 -8.59 -14.43
N HIS A 202 10.51 -8.46 -13.19
CA HIS A 202 11.86 -8.00 -12.87
C HIS A 202 12.24 -6.67 -13.55
N HIS A 203 11.25 -5.81 -13.75
CA HIS A 203 11.41 -4.60 -14.53
C HIS A 203 12.36 -3.60 -13.89
N GLN A 204 13.49 -3.31 -14.55
CA GLN A 204 14.39 -2.23 -14.20
C GLN A 204 14.06 -0.98 -15.03
N PRO A 205 13.47 0.08 -14.41
CA PRO A 205 13.06 1.27 -15.17
C PRO A 205 14.23 2.10 -15.70
N VAL A 206 15.43 1.90 -15.16
CA VAL A 206 16.66 2.60 -15.56
C VAL A 206 17.53 1.70 -16.42
N ARG A 207 17.57 1.93 -17.74
CA ARG A 207 18.33 1.09 -18.68
C ARG A 207 19.81 0.95 -18.32
N ALA A 208 20.40 2.02 -17.78
CA ALA A 208 21.78 1.99 -17.34
C ALA A 208 22.05 1.02 -16.17
N LEU A 209 21.01 0.48 -15.51
CA LEU A 209 21.11 -0.43 -14.38
C LEU A 209 20.58 -1.85 -14.68
N GLU A 210 20.06 -2.12 -15.89
CA GLU A 210 19.45 -3.41 -16.23
C GLU A 210 20.36 -4.61 -15.93
N ASP A 211 21.65 -4.49 -16.25
CA ASP A 211 22.64 -5.58 -16.03
C ASP A 211 23.32 -5.53 -14.65
N GLN A 212 22.99 -4.54 -13.80
CA GLN A 212 23.70 -4.29 -12.55
C GLN A 212 22.86 -4.56 -11.31
N GLN A 213 21.59 -4.21 -11.38
CA GLN A 213 20.67 -4.28 -10.26
C GLN A 213 19.41 -5.02 -10.73
N ALA A 214 19.23 -6.24 -10.23
CA ALA A 214 17.99 -6.96 -10.43
C ALA A 214 16.84 -6.24 -9.70
N SER A 215 15.74 -6.04 -10.40
CA SER A 215 14.51 -5.53 -9.78
C SER A 215 13.64 -6.71 -9.34
N GLN A 216 13.05 -6.61 -8.16
CA GLN A 216 12.03 -7.55 -7.68
C GLN A 216 10.61 -7.13 -8.14
N GLN A 217 10.47 -5.88 -8.58
CA GLN A 217 9.19 -5.32 -8.94
C GLN A 217 8.88 -5.51 -10.42
N ALA A 218 7.60 -5.63 -10.73
CA ALA A 218 7.12 -5.65 -12.09
C ALA A 218 6.66 -4.26 -12.55
N ALA A 219 6.54 -4.09 -13.88
CA ALA A 219 5.80 -2.99 -14.48
C ALA A 219 4.61 -3.52 -15.28
N ILE A 220 3.59 -2.70 -15.43
CA ILE A 220 2.45 -2.97 -16.29
C ILE A 220 2.54 -2.07 -17.52
N ASN A 221 2.30 -2.63 -18.72
CA ASN A 221 2.17 -1.86 -19.94
C ASN A 221 0.85 -2.21 -20.65
N LEU A 222 0.02 -1.22 -20.85
CA LEU A 222 -1.22 -1.36 -21.62
C LEU A 222 -0.96 -1.17 -23.10
N LYS A 223 -1.28 -2.17 -23.90
CA LYS A 223 -1.29 -2.09 -25.36
C LYS A 223 -2.71 -1.80 -25.83
N LEU A 224 -2.87 -0.69 -26.52
CA LEU A 224 -4.15 -0.25 -27.06
C LEU A 224 -4.50 -1.03 -28.34
N LYS A 225 -5.78 -1.21 -28.59
CA LYS A 225 -6.27 -1.63 -29.92
C LYS A 225 -5.98 -0.53 -30.93
N ASP A 226 -5.73 -0.89 -32.18
CA ASP A 226 -5.35 0.09 -33.22
C ASP A 226 -6.38 1.20 -33.40
N ARG A 227 -7.66 0.88 -33.26
CA ARG A 227 -8.76 1.85 -33.29
C ARG A 227 -8.74 2.87 -32.16
N ALA A 228 -8.00 2.64 -31.08
CA ALA A 228 -7.92 3.54 -29.91
C ALA A 228 -6.63 4.37 -29.90
N LYS A 229 -5.67 4.06 -30.80
CA LYS A 229 -4.39 4.79 -30.86
C LYS A 229 -4.55 6.11 -31.58
N GLY A 230 -4.08 7.21 -30.95
CA GLY A 230 -4.07 8.54 -31.55
C GLY A 230 -5.45 9.19 -31.71
N ILE A 231 -6.50 8.64 -31.09
CA ILE A 231 -7.86 9.15 -31.11
C ILE A 231 -8.22 9.68 -29.73
N TRP A 232 -9.05 10.72 -29.67
CA TRP A 232 -9.62 11.23 -28.44
C TRP A 232 -10.77 10.32 -27.97
N SER A 233 -10.65 9.76 -26.79
CA SER A 233 -11.71 9.07 -26.07
C SER A 233 -12.32 10.04 -25.07
N LYS A 234 -13.61 10.28 -25.15
CA LYS A 234 -14.34 11.20 -24.27
C LYS A 234 -15.42 10.42 -23.51
N ALA A 235 -15.60 10.78 -22.23
CA ALA A 235 -16.68 10.24 -21.41
C ALA A 235 -17.31 11.37 -20.60
N LEU A 236 -18.64 11.41 -20.57
CA LEU A 236 -19.44 12.32 -19.77
C LEU A 236 -20.35 11.49 -18.87
N ARG A 237 -20.42 11.85 -17.59
CA ARG A 237 -21.39 11.32 -16.64
C ARG A 237 -22.13 12.48 -16.00
N LEU A 238 -23.46 12.40 -16.00
CA LEU A 238 -24.34 13.35 -15.34
C LEU A 238 -25.37 12.55 -14.53
N GLY A 239 -25.38 12.75 -13.24
CA GLY A 239 -26.28 12.11 -12.30
C GLY A 239 -27.05 13.12 -11.48
N THR A 240 -28.31 12.82 -11.26
CA THR A 240 -29.18 13.56 -10.36
C THR A 240 -29.95 12.59 -9.47
N GLY A 241 -30.21 13.00 -8.24
CA GLY A 241 -30.86 12.12 -7.27
C GLY A 241 -31.30 12.88 -6.03
N ALA A 242 -31.74 12.12 -5.05
CA ALA A 242 -32.18 12.69 -3.78
C ALA A 242 -31.96 11.73 -2.62
N TYR A 243 -31.83 12.30 -1.45
CA TYR A 243 -32.03 11.68 -0.14
C TYR A 243 -32.90 12.63 0.71
N ALA A 244 -33.57 12.14 1.72
CA ALA A 244 -34.27 13.04 2.62
C ALA A 244 -33.29 13.66 3.63
N PRO A 245 -32.96 14.98 3.63
CA PRO A 245 -33.78 16.08 3.06
C PRO A 245 -33.20 16.80 1.83
N GLY A 246 -32.30 16.24 1.02
CA GLY A 246 -31.60 17.07 0.04
C GLY A 246 -31.35 16.43 -1.34
N PRO A 247 -30.97 17.25 -2.35
CA PRO A 247 -30.62 16.76 -3.68
C PRO A 247 -29.25 16.12 -3.72
N LEU A 248 -29.06 15.20 -4.65
CA LEU A 248 -27.78 14.60 -5.00
C LEU A 248 -27.41 14.93 -6.44
N TRP A 249 -26.11 15.09 -6.68
CA TRP A 249 -25.54 15.16 -8.02
C TRP A 249 -24.23 14.42 -8.14
N ASP A 250 -23.93 13.99 -9.35
CA ASP A 250 -22.66 13.39 -9.74
C ASP A 250 -22.38 13.77 -11.19
N ALA A 251 -21.39 14.60 -11.41
CA ALA A 251 -20.97 15.03 -12.74
C ALA A 251 -19.50 14.74 -12.95
N SER A 252 -19.14 14.15 -14.08
CA SER A 252 -17.76 13.99 -14.48
C SER A 252 -17.58 14.08 -15.99
N LEU A 253 -16.49 14.72 -16.38
CA LEU A 253 -16.00 14.81 -17.75
C LEU A 253 -14.60 14.23 -17.81
N GLN A 254 -14.32 13.38 -18.77
CA GLN A 254 -13.00 12.82 -19.03
C GLN A 254 -12.70 12.88 -20.53
N ALA A 255 -11.48 13.28 -20.87
CA ALA A 255 -10.96 13.22 -22.22
C ALA A 255 -9.54 12.68 -22.21
N MET A 256 -9.24 11.71 -23.06
CA MET A 256 -7.96 11.05 -23.14
C MET A 256 -7.50 10.93 -24.58
N HIS A 257 -6.21 11.08 -24.78
CA HIS A 257 -5.56 10.87 -26.07
C HIS A 257 -4.22 10.16 -25.87
N PHE A 258 -4.01 9.06 -26.54
CA PHE A 258 -2.79 8.24 -26.43
C PHE A 258 -2.12 8.10 -27.78
N GLY A 259 -1.32 9.11 -28.15
CA GLY A 259 -0.49 9.08 -29.34
C GLY A 259 0.94 8.57 -29.08
N LYS A 260 1.68 8.26 -30.14
CA LYS A 260 3.07 7.76 -30.05
C LYS A 260 4.05 8.80 -29.47
N LYS A 261 3.81 10.08 -29.70
CA LYS A 261 4.68 11.19 -29.26
C LYS A 261 4.06 12.01 -28.13
N ARG A 262 2.74 12.10 -28.07
CA ARG A 262 2.01 12.90 -27.08
C ARG A 262 0.86 12.11 -26.49
N GLN A 263 0.71 12.19 -25.19
CA GLN A 263 -0.41 11.62 -24.44
C GLN A 263 -1.02 12.69 -23.55
N HIS A 264 -2.34 12.69 -23.43
CA HIS A 264 -3.10 13.65 -22.64
C HIS A 264 -4.21 12.94 -21.87
N LEU A 265 -4.43 13.33 -20.63
CA LEU A 265 -5.57 12.95 -19.83
C LEU A 265 -6.09 14.21 -19.13
N LEU A 266 -7.36 14.53 -19.39
CA LEU A 266 -8.11 15.57 -18.69
C LEU A 266 -9.27 14.89 -17.98
N ARG A 267 -9.46 15.18 -16.69
CA ARG A 267 -10.61 14.73 -15.91
C ARG A 267 -11.10 15.85 -15.00
N TYR A 268 -12.39 16.09 -15.03
CA TYR A 268 -13.07 16.90 -14.04
C TYR A 268 -14.20 16.08 -13.40
N SER A 269 -14.40 16.22 -12.10
CA SER A 269 -15.52 15.62 -11.39
C SER A 269 -16.04 16.52 -10.28
N SER A 270 -17.35 16.49 -10.10
CA SER A 270 -18.07 17.19 -9.05
C SER A 270 -19.18 16.31 -8.52
N ASP A 271 -19.25 16.12 -7.23
CA ASP A 271 -20.31 15.32 -6.59
C ASP A 271 -20.55 15.74 -5.14
N ASN A 272 -21.71 15.33 -4.60
CA ASN A 272 -22.05 15.44 -3.19
C ASN A 272 -22.45 14.09 -2.59
N LEU A 273 -21.92 12.99 -3.10
CA LEU A 273 -22.27 11.63 -2.70
C LEU A 273 -21.69 11.20 -1.36
N GLY A 274 -20.80 12.00 -0.74
CA GLY A 274 -20.21 11.71 0.56
C GLY A 274 -19.27 10.50 0.58
N GLN A 275 -18.90 9.99 -0.59
CA GLN A 275 -17.93 8.91 -0.70
C GLN A 275 -16.56 9.41 -0.25
N GLU A 276 -15.73 8.51 0.28
CA GLU A 276 -14.36 8.83 0.65
C GLU A 276 -13.57 9.41 -0.53
N PHE A 277 -12.47 10.12 -0.21
CA PHE A 277 -11.54 10.56 -1.23
C PHE A 277 -11.17 9.37 -2.10
N ASP A 278 -11.46 9.51 -3.39
CA ASP A 278 -10.96 8.59 -4.37
C ASP A 278 -9.43 8.77 -4.42
N ASP A 279 -8.70 7.85 -3.78
CA ASP A 279 -7.23 7.79 -3.79
C ASP A 279 -6.65 7.46 -5.17
N ALA A 280 -7.49 7.53 -6.22
CA ALA A 280 -7.04 7.44 -7.61
C ALA A 280 -5.88 8.39 -7.93
N VAL A 281 -5.69 9.41 -7.09
CA VAL A 281 -4.62 10.41 -7.19
C VAL A 281 -3.47 10.12 -6.23
N ALA A 282 -3.57 9.07 -5.40
CA ALA A 282 -2.47 8.65 -4.53
C ALA A 282 -1.20 8.38 -5.36
N HIS A 283 -0.08 8.90 -4.87
CA HIS A 283 1.19 8.86 -5.58
C HIS A 283 1.98 7.63 -5.17
N TYR A 284 2.23 6.72 -6.12
CA TYR A 284 3.16 5.62 -5.92
C TYR A 284 4.60 6.15 -5.82
N GLY A 285 5.28 5.90 -4.70
CA GLY A 285 6.65 6.36 -4.48
C GLY A 285 6.77 7.89 -4.57
N GLY A 286 5.66 8.59 -4.34
CA GLY A 286 5.58 10.02 -4.35
C GLY A 286 6.37 10.69 -3.25
N PHE A 287 6.43 12.00 -3.30
CA PHE A 287 6.85 12.81 -2.19
C PHE A 287 5.83 12.58 -1.06
N THR A 288 6.14 11.67 -0.12
CA THR A 288 5.44 11.65 1.15
C THR A 288 5.78 12.96 1.84
N SER A 289 4.89 13.92 1.68
CA SER A 289 4.97 15.11 2.47
C SER A 289 4.56 14.72 3.88
N GLU A 290 5.47 14.75 4.84
CA GLU A 290 5.00 15.02 6.19
C GLU A 290 4.30 16.38 6.13
N ASP A 291 2.97 16.31 6.11
CA ASP A 291 2.15 17.49 6.30
C ASP A 291 2.33 17.90 7.76
N VAL A 292 3.07 18.97 8.00
CA VAL A 292 3.44 19.39 9.34
C VAL A 292 2.26 20.17 9.94
N ARG A 293 1.12 19.48 10.06
CA ARG A 293 -0.03 20.01 10.77
C ARG A 293 0.11 19.66 12.25
N LEU A 294 0.31 20.67 13.10
CA LEU A 294 0.38 20.52 14.55
C LEU A 294 -0.94 20.93 15.21
N LEU A 295 -1.68 21.84 14.60
CA LEU A 295 -2.95 22.32 15.12
C LEU A 295 -4.10 21.57 14.44
N GLY A 296 -5.09 21.16 15.20
CA GLY A 296 -6.25 20.44 14.71
C GLY A 296 -7.55 20.87 15.40
N LEU A 297 -8.66 20.77 14.66
CA LEU A 297 -9.99 20.75 15.26
C LEU A 297 -10.24 19.37 15.86
N VAL A 298 -10.98 19.30 16.93
CA VAL A 298 -11.71 18.08 17.27
C VAL A 298 -12.94 18.05 16.36
N VAL A 299 -12.93 17.12 15.42
CA VAL A 299 -13.94 16.98 14.39
C VAL A 299 -14.69 15.67 14.57
N HIS A 300 -15.91 15.59 14.02
CA HIS A 300 -16.57 14.30 13.88
C HIS A 300 -15.64 13.34 13.11
N GLY A 301 -15.44 12.15 13.61
CA GLY A 301 -14.64 11.14 12.92
C GLY A 301 -15.32 10.71 11.62
N ARG A 302 -14.61 9.97 10.78
CA ARG A 302 -15.17 9.38 9.55
C ARG A 302 -15.59 7.94 9.82
N PRO A 303 -16.88 7.61 9.65
CA PRO A 303 -17.29 6.22 9.79
C PRO A 303 -16.69 5.38 8.65
N PRO A 304 -16.26 4.13 8.90
CA PRO A 304 -15.68 3.26 7.88
C PRO A 304 -16.70 2.74 6.86
N VAL A 305 -17.92 3.24 6.89
CA VAL A 305 -19.04 2.82 6.04
C VAL A 305 -19.33 3.73 4.85
N GLY A 306 -18.61 4.82 4.68
CA GLY A 306 -18.63 5.66 3.47
C GLY A 306 -19.72 6.74 3.44
N ASN A 307 -20.83 6.63 4.17
CA ASN A 307 -21.99 7.52 4.05
C ASN A 307 -22.10 8.60 5.16
N GLY A 308 -21.04 8.82 5.91
CA GLY A 308 -21.01 9.77 7.05
C GLY A 308 -20.53 11.16 6.73
N LEU A 309 -20.13 11.45 5.49
CA LEU A 309 -19.69 12.78 5.08
C LEU A 309 -20.80 13.48 4.28
N PHE A 310 -21.18 14.65 4.76
CA PHE A 310 -22.06 15.57 4.03
C PHE A 310 -21.22 16.68 3.40
N GLY A 311 -21.72 17.28 2.34
CA GLY A 311 -21.03 18.34 1.61
C GLY A 311 -20.79 17.99 0.15
N TYR A 312 -19.86 18.66 -0.49
CA TYR A 312 -19.58 18.47 -1.92
C TYR A 312 -18.08 18.58 -2.20
N ARG A 313 -17.70 18.10 -3.37
CA ARG A 313 -16.30 18.15 -3.82
C ARG A 313 -16.20 18.41 -5.32
N HIS A 314 -15.10 19.08 -5.70
CA HIS A 314 -14.69 19.30 -7.07
C HIS A 314 -13.26 18.82 -7.25
N ARG A 315 -12.97 18.20 -8.36
CA ARG A 315 -11.63 17.73 -8.71
C ARG A 315 -11.35 17.99 -10.18
N ALA A 316 -10.17 18.50 -10.47
CA ALA A 316 -9.67 18.69 -11.82
C ALA A 316 -8.26 18.11 -11.94
N ASN A 317 -8.02 17.33 -12.98
CA ASN A 317 -6.74 16.72 -13.28
C ASN A 317 -6.40 16.95 -14.75
N LEU A 318 -5.18 17.39 -15.00
CA LEU A 318 -4.60 17.48 -16.33
C LEU A 318 -3.23 16.81 -16.31
N SER A 319 -3.07 15.76 -17.08
CA SER A 319 -1.79 15.07 -17.26
C SER A 319 -1.40 15.08 -18.73
N THR A 320 -0.17 15.48 -19.01
CA THR A 320 0.36 15.51 -20.36
C THR A 320 1.78 14.97 -20.38
N LEU A 321 2.08 14.15 -21.38
CA LEU A 321 3.42 13.66 -21.66
C LEU A 321 3.76 13.89 -23.11
N THR A 322 4.95 14.43 -23.35
CA THR A 322 5.53 14.63 -24.69
C THR A 322 6.87 13.90 -24.76
N ARG A 323 7.03 13.03 -25.73
CA ARG A 323 8.31 12.43 -26.08
C ARG A 323 9.09 13.46 -26.91
N LEU A 324 10.21 13.95 -26.38
CA LEU A 324 11.08 14.93 -27.02
C LEU A 324 12.04 14.26 -28.02
N ALA A 325 12.53 13.08 -27.65
CA ALA A 325 13.40 12.22 -28.45
C ALA A 325 13.15 10.76 -28.06
N ASP A 326 13.76 9.80 -28.74
CA ASP A 326 13.55 8.37 -28.46
C ASP A 326 13.90 7.98 -27.00
N SER A 327 14.82 8.69 -26.39
CA SER A 327 15.25 8.47 -25.01
C SER A 327 14.80 9.53 -24.01
N ALA A 328 14.09 10.59 -24.45
CA ALA A 328 13.75 11.72 -23.60
C ALA A 328 12.25 12.05 -23.63
N SER A 329 11.70 12.34 -22.45
CA SER A 329 10.30 12.74 -22.29
C SER A 329 10.16 13.89 -21.27
N LEU A 330 9.15 14.73 -21.50
CA LEU A 330 8.70 15.75 -20.59
C LEU A 330 7.23 15.48 -20.25
N SER A 331 6.90 15.46 -18.96
CA SER A 331 5.51 15.37 -18.54
C SER A 331 5.18 16.43 -17.49
N TYR A 332 3.94 16.89 -17.50
CA TYR A 332 3.39 17.73 -16.45
C TYR A 332 2.03 17.20 -16.02
N ASN A 333 1.79 17.27 -14.71
CA ASN A 333 0.54 16.88 -14.09
C ASN A 333 0.09 18.04 -13.20
N LEU A 334 -1.12 18.51 -13.45
CA LEU A 334 -1.80 19.52 -12.64
C LEU A 334 -3.00 18.86 -11.96
N HIS A 335 -3.10 19.04 -10.67
CA HIS A 335 -4.20 18.53 -9.87
C HIS A 335 -4.74 19.65 -8.98
N TYR A 336 -6.07 19.78 -8.96
CA TYR A 336 -6.77 20.68 -8.06
C TYR A 336 -7.95 19.95 -7.42
N ARG A 337 -8.14 20.16 -6.13
CA ARG A 337 -9.30 19.68 -5.39
C ARG A 337 -9.86 20.80 -4.51
N HIS A 338 -11.17 20.85 -4.45
CA HIS A 338 -11.94 21.61 -3.49
C HIS A 338 -12.94 20.70 -2.81
N GLN A 339 -13.07 20.81 -1.50
CA GLN A 339 -14.04 20.07 -0.72
C GLN A 339 -14.65 20.95 0.35
N LEU A 340 -15.95 20.88 0.49
CA LEU A 340 -16.69 21.26 1.67
C LEU A 340 -17.18 19.97 2.32
N ALA A 341 -16.83 19.75 3.58
CA ALA A 341 -17.32 18.63 4.38
C ALA A 341 -17.93 19.15 5.69
N HIS A 342 -19.02 18.54 6.14
CA HIS A 342 -19.60 18.80 7.45
C HIS A 342 -20.18 17.50 8.00
N GLY A 343 -20.33 17.43 9.29
CA GLY A 343 -20.91 16.29 9.96
C GLY A 343 -21.10 16.52 11.45
N SER A 344 -21.67 15.52 12.09
CA SER A 344 -21.82 15.49 13.53
C SER A 344 -21.66 14.07 14.06
N SER A 345 -21.14 13.96 15.27
CA SER A 345 -20.95 12.71 15.98
C SER A 345 -21.06 12.91 17.48
N PHE A 346 -21.42 11.84 18.18
CA PHE A 346 -21.25 11.70 19.60
C PHE A 346 -20.04 10.82 19.89
N ALA A 347 -19.16 11.25 20.77
CA ALA A 347 -17.99 10.48 21.19
C ALA A 347 -17.96 10.29 22.70
N LYS A 348 -17.50 9.11 23.13
CA LYS A 348 -17.20 8.80 24.53
C LYS A 348 -15.80 8.20 24.60
N THR A 349 -14.90 8.88 25.28
CA THR A 349 -13.53 8.42 25.53
C THR A 349 -13.39 8.04 26.98
N THR A 350 -12.89 6.85 27.29
CA THR A 350 -12.53 6.42 28.62
C THR A 350 -11.01 6.32 28.70
N TYR A 351 -10.39 7.23 29.41
CA TYR A 351 -8.96 7.22 29.69
C TYR A 351 -8.67 6.29 30.86
N LEU A 352 -7.74 5.35 30.65
CA LEU A 352 -7.24 4.47 31.69
C LEU A 352 -6.08 5.16 32.40
N LEU A 353 -6.19 5.34 33.68
CA LEU A 353 -5.23 6.02 34.53
C LEU A 353 -4.55 5.02 35.48
N PRO A 354 -3.40 5.38 36.08
CA PRO A 354 -2.73 4.58 37.12
C PRO A 354 -3.67 4.20 38.24
N GLU A 355 -3.30 3.17 39.03
CA GLU A 355 -4.06 2.65 40.16
C GLU A 355 -5.53 2.29 39.89
N GLY A 356 -5.84 2.08 38.60
CA GLY A 356 -7.18 1.67 38.19
C GLY A 356 -8.21 2.80 38.10
N ALA A 357 -7.82 4.05 38.26
CA ALA A 357 -8.69 5.20 38.03
C ALA A 357 -9.09 5.33 36.55
N GLN A 358 -10.18 6.02 36.26
CA GLN A 358 -10.66 6.30 34.90
C GLN A 358 -11.16 7.74 34.82
N LEU A 359 -10.97 8.35 33.64
CA LEU A 359 -11.62 9.60 33.27
C LEU A 359 -12.49 9.32 32.04
N GLN A 360 -13.80 9.57 32.19
CA GLN A 360 -14.73 9.46 31.05
C GLN A 360 -15.01 10.85 30.52
N LEU A 361 -14.82 11.03 29.23
CA LEU A 361 -15.14 12.23 28.48
C LEU A 361 -16.22 11.91 27.45
N THR A 362 -17.33 12.64 27.49
CA THR A 362 -18.37 12.57 26.47
C THR A 362 -18.41 13.87 25.67
N GLU A 363 -18.54 13.80 24.36
CA GLU A 363 -18.48 14.96 23.48
C GLU A 363 -19.55 14.85 22.39
N ASP A 364 -20.36 15.91 22.26
CA ASP A 364 -21.18 16.16 21.10
C ASP A 364 -20.40 17.08 20.17
N ILE A 365 -20.09 16.60 18.97
CA ILE A 365 -19.19 17.27 18.03
C ILE A 365 -19.95 17.58 16.76
N SER A 366 -19.87 18.82 16.31
CA SER A 366 -20.29 19.21 14.97
C SER A 366 -19.21 20.05 14.30
N ASP A 367 -18.97 19.87 13.03
CA ASP A 367 -17.96 20.64 12.31
C ASP A 367 -18.28 20.85 10.83
N ARG A 368 -17.65 21.87 10.28
CA ARG A 368 -17.64 22.20 8.87
C ARG A 368 -16.24 22.58 8.44
N THR A 369 -15.71 21.86 7.46
CA THR A 369 -14.37 22.07 6.93
C THR A 369 -14.43 22.39 5.44
N ARG A 370 -13.77 23.47 5.02
CA ARG A 370 -13.54 23.83 3.63
C ARG A 370 -12.06 23.63 3.34
N SER A 371 -11.74 22.84 2.35
CA SER A 371 -10.36 22.58 1.96
C SER A 371 -10.13 22.79 0.47
N HIS A 372 -8.98 23.33 0.14
CA HIS A 372 -8.46 23.48 -1.20
C HIS A 372 -7.05 22.90 -1.25
N ALA A 373 -6.71 22.22 -2.33
CA ALA A 373 -5.34 21.81 -2.60
C ALA A 373 -5.06 21.90 -4.10
N ALA A 374 -3.89 22.42 -4.44
CA ALA A 374 -3.39 22.48 -5.80
C ALA A 374 -1.98 21.89 -5.86
N GLU A 375 -1.71 21.09 -6.89
CA GLU A 375 -0.44 20.43 -7.09
C GLU A 375 -0.03 20.52 -8.55
N LEU A 376 1.23 20.87 -8.78
CA LEU A 376 1.89 20.86 -10.09
C LEU A 376 3.12 19.97 -10.00
N GLN A 377 3.21 19.01 -10.89
CA GLN A 377 4.38 18.16 -11.05
C GLN A 377 4.92 18.31 -12.47
N LEU A 378 6.19 18.68 -12.60
CA LEU A 378 6.93 18.71 -13.84
C LEU A 378 8.00 17.63 -13.79
N ASN A 379 8.10 16.81 -14.81
CA ASN A 379 9.08 15.75 -14.83
C ASN A 379 9.77 15.68 -16.20
N TYR A 380 11.09 15.78 -16.18
CA TYR A 380 11.96 15.51 -17.32
C TYR A 380 12.71 14.19 -17.08
N GLU A 381 12.73 13.32 -18.06
CA GLU A 381 13.43 12.03 -18.01
C GLU A 381 14.17 11.78 -19.31
N LYS A 382 15.44 11.35 -19.21
CA LYS A 382 16.28 10.91 -20.32
C LYS A 382 16.89 9.57 -19.94
N ASN A 383 16.53 8.50 -20.66
CA ASN A 383 16.86 7.13 -20.32
C ASN A 383 17.62 6.45 -21.47
N ARG A 384 18.94 6.35 -21.34
CA ARG A 384 19.85 5.75 -22.31
C ARG A 384 20.51 4.51 -21.70
N THR A 385 21.16 3.71 -22.52
CA THR A 385 21.84 2.47 -22.12
C THR A 385 22.94 2.68 -21.08
N LEU A 386 23.70 3.77 -21.19
CA LEU A 386 24.82 4.09 -20.28
C LEU A 386 24.55 5.30 -19.38
N SER A 387 23.44 5.99 -19.55
CA SER A 387 23.12 7.13 -18.73
C SER A 387 21.62 7.30 -18.54
N PHE A 388 21.25 7.65 -17.34
CA PHE A 388 19.90 8.02 -16.97
C PHE A 388 19.92 9.35 -16.25
N PHE A 389 19.04 10.26 -16.61
CA PHE A 389 18.82 11.49 -15.90
C PHE A 389 17.31 11.73 -15.75
N SER A 390 16.86 11.96 -14.55
CA SER A 390 15.50 12.42 -14.31
C SER A 390 15.49 13.58 -13.31
N SER A 391 14.64 14.57 -13.55
CA SER A 391 14.39 15.64 -12.60
C SER A 391 12.89 15.87 -12.50
N THR A 392 12.37 15.76 -11.30
CA THR A 392 10.97 15.99 -10.99
C THR A 392 10.85 17.18 -10.06
N PHE A 393 10.18 18.19 -10.53
CA PHE A 393 9.81 19.36 -9.77
C PHE A 393 8.36 19.25 -9.32
N PHE A 394 8.11 19.54 -8.06
CA PHE A 394 6.81 19.44 -7.44
C PHE A 394 6.51 20.70 -6.64
N LEU A 395 5.38 21.34 -6.95
CA LEU A 395 4.82 22.47 -6.23
C LEU A 395 3.45 22.06 -5.69
N SER A 396 3.23 22.19 -4.40
CA SER A 396 1.91 21.95 -3.80
C SER A 396 1.54 23.07 -2.84
N GLY A 397 0.26 23.43 -2.86
CA GLY A 397 -0.34 24.35 -1.92
C GLY A 397 -1.65 23.81 -1.38
N ALA A 398 -1.89 23.98 -0.08
CA ALA A 398 -3.15 23.69 0.54
C ALA A 398 -3.59 24.87 1.42
N TRP A 399 -4.90 25.11 1.49
CA TRP A 399 -5.50 26.10 2.37
C TRP A 399 -6.85 25.59 2.85
N ASP A 400 -6.90 25.36 4.15
CA ASP A 400 -8.05 24.79 4.82
C ASP A 400 -8.57 25.77 5.86
N GLU A 401 -9.87 25.86 5.96
CA GLU A 401 -10.60 26.56 7.01
C GLU A 401 -11.64 25.62 7.61
N GLY A 402 -11.62 25.49 8.93
CA GLY A 402 -12.52 24.62 9.66
C GLY A 402 -13.15 25.35 10.82
N HIS A 403 -14.43 25.08 11.04
CA HIS A 403 -15.19 25.52 12.19
C HIS A 403 -15.76 24.29 12.88
N GLY A 404 -15.67 24.23 14.21
CA GLY A 404 -16.18 23.13 15.01
C GLY A 404 -16.86 23.65 16.26
N GLU A 405 -17.88 22.94 16.71
CA GLU A 405 -18.52 23.13 17.99
C GLU A 405 -18.47 21.83 18.76
N VAL A 406 -18.04 21.90 20.00
CA VAL A 406 -17.93 20.76 20.90
C VAL A 406 -18.58 21.10 22.23
N HIS A 407 -19.52 20.24 22.63
CA HIS A 407 -20.06 20.22 23.99
C HIS A 407 -19.50 19.00 24.69
N SER A 408 -18.63 19.20 25.66
CA SER A 408 -17.98 18.12 26.39
C SER A 408 -18.42 18.05 27.83
N ARG A 409 -18.42 16.82 28.37
CA ARG A 409 -18.65 16.55 29.79
C ARG A 409 -17.67 15.48 30.27
N SER A 410 -16.95 15.76 31.34
CA SER A 410 -16.00 14.84 31.96
C SER A 410 -16.47 14.35 33.33
N ILE A 411 -16.15 13.10 33.65
CA ILE A 411 -16.45 12.46 34.94
C ILE A 411 -15.26 11.56 35.32
N ARG A 412 -14.68 11.75 36.47
CA ARG A 412 -13.61 10.91 37.03
C ARG A 412 -14.18 9.81 37.93
N SER A 413 -13.64 8.58 37.82
CA SER A 413 -14.03 7.44 38.65
C SER A 413 -12.76 6.75 39.20
N PRO A 414 -12.69 6.35 40.50
CA PRO A 414 -13.73 6.61 41.53
C PRO A 414 -13.95 8.09 41.75
N LEU A 415 -15.19 8.45 42.04
CA LEU A 415 -15.55 9.82 42.40
C LEU A 415 -14.75 10.25 43.64
N VAL A 416 -13.83 11.18 43.48
CA VAL A 416 -13.22 11.88 44.61
C VAL A 416 -14.31 12.78 45.22
N VAL A 417 -14.47 12.74 46.51
CA VAL A 417 -15.44 13.57 47.23
C VAL A 417 -15.22 15.04 46.84
N GLY A 418 -16.22 15.66 46.20
CA GLY A 418 -16.11 17.01 45.64
C GLY A 418 -15.81 17.13 44.14
N ALA A 419 -15.47 16.07 43.45
CA ALA A 419 -15.30 16.05 42.00
C ALA A 419 -16.67 15.85 41.32
N GLY A 420 -17.35 16.96 41.03
CA GLY A 420 -18.55 16.96 40.17
C GLY A 420 -18.20 16.72 38.70
N SER A 421 -19.20 16.43 37.87
CA SER A 421 -19.02 16.46 36.44
C SER A 421 -18.70 17.89 35.98
N LYS A 422 -17.69 18.02 35.12
CA LYS A 422 -17.37 19.32 34.52
C LYS A 422 -17.91 19.34 33.09
N SER A 423 -18.46 20.46 32.66
CA SER A 423 -18.96 20.68 31.30
C SER A 423 -18.23 21.86 30.68
N LEU A 424 -17.91 21.71 29.37
CA LEU A 424 -17.22 22.73 28.60
C LEU A 424 -17.87 22.84 27.23
N GLN A 425 -18.10 24.08 26.78
CA GLN A 425 -18.48 24.37 25.39
C GLN A 425 -17.33 25.07 24.70
N SER A 426 -16.95 24.63 23.52
CA SER A 426 -15.88 25.20 22.70
C SER A 426 -16.33 25.38 21.26
N LEU A 427 -16.28 26.61 20.79
CA LEU A 427 -16.34 26.97 19.36
C LEU A 427 -14.91 27.08 18.86
N GLN A 428 -14.57 26.30 17.85
CA GLN A 428 -13.24 26.18 17.34
C GLN A 428 -13.16 26.73 15.93
N THR A 429 -12.12 27.51 15.63
CA THR A 429 -11.81 27.95 14.27
C THR A 429 -10.36 27.62 13.94
N LEU A 430 -10.13 26.80 12.93
CA LEU A 430 -8.81 26.44 12.44
C LEU A 430 -8.59 27.06 11.07
N ARG A 431 -7.44 27.72 10.87
CA ARG A 431 -6.90 28.11 9.59
C ARG A 431 -5.57 27.42 9.36
N TYR A 432 -5.46 26.71 8.28
CA TYR A 432 -4.25 26.02 7.87
C TYR A 432 -3.88 26.38 6.46
N ARG A 433 -2.62 26.76 6.25
CA ARG A 433 -2.07 26.95 4.90
C ARG A 433 -0.77 26.20 4.79
N SER A 434 -0.49 25.67 3.61
CA SER A 434 0.81 25.08 3.33
C SER A 434 1.24 25.42 1.92
N LEU A 435 2.52 25.68 1.77
CA LEU A 435 3.19 25.82 0.47
C LEU A 435 4.43 24.93 0.52
N ARG A 436 4.59 24.07 -0.46
CA ARG A 436 5.76 23.23 -0.58
C ARG A 436 6.30 23.26 -2.01
N LEU A 437 7.61 23.41 -2.08
CA LEU A 437 8.40 23.31 -3.29
C LEU A 437 9.39 22.16 -3.11
N SER A 438 9.40 21.19 -4.03
CA SER A 438 10.35 20.09 -3.95
C SER A 438 10.94 19.77 -5.32
N ASN A 439 12.17 19.33 -5.33
CA ASN A 439 12.85 18.82 -6.52
C ASN A 439 13.49 17.48 -6.19
N ARG A 440 13.28 16.49 -7.05
CA ARG A 440 13.98 15.21 -7.00
C ARG A 440 14.73 15.01 -8.29
N THR A 441 16.04 14.86 -8.19
CA THR A 441 16.93 14.57 -9.31
C THR A 441 17.58 13.21 -9.11
N ARG A 442 17.65 12.40 -10.16
CA ARG A 442 18.41 11.16 -10.21
C ARG A 442 19.27 11.15 -11.44
N TRP A 443 20.55 10.89 -11.27
CA TRP A 443 21.53 10.80 -12.34
C TRP A 443 22.33 9.51 -12.18
N VAL A 444 22.31 8.69 -13.21
CA VAL A 444 23.12 7.48 -13.33
C VAL A 444 24.02 7.64 -14.55
N HIS A 445 25.29 7.40 -14.38
CA HIS A 445 26.26 7.39 -15.46
C HIS A 445 27.16 6.17 -15.35
N ARG A 446 27.34 5.48 -16.47
CA ARG A 446 28.22 4.30 -16.60
C ARG A 446 29.14 4.42 -17.77
N THR A 447 30.32 3.86 -17.63
CA THR A 447 31.24 3.57 -18.74
C THR A 447 30.91 2.25 -19.40
N ALA A 448 31.41 1.99 -20.59
CA ALA A 448 31.26 0.71 -21.28
C ALA A 448 31.85 -0.46 -20.47
N GLY A 449 32.86 -0.22 -19.62
CA GLY A 449 33.45 -1.21 -18.71
C GLY A 449 32.60 -1.50 -17.46
N GLY A 450 31.43 -0.87 -17.30
CA GLY A 450 30.51 -1.14 -16.19
C GLY A 450 30.75 -0.30 -14.92
N ALA A 451 31.84 0.44 -14.81
CA ALA A 451 32.07 1.39 -13.73
C ALA A 451 31.21 2.66 -13.92
N GLY A 452 30.85 3.30 -12.83
CA GLY A 452 30.05 4.51 -12.90
C GLY A 452 29.59 4.99 -11.52
N PHE A 453 28.55 5.81 -11.53
CA PHE A 453 27.92 6.29 -10.31
C PHE A 453 26.42 6.48 -10.47
N GLU A 454 25.74 6.41 -9.36
CA GLU A 454 24.38 6.87 -9.20
C GLU A 454 24.35 8.00 -8.18
N TRP A 455 23.77 9.14 -8.53
CA TRP A 455 23.47 10.23 -7.62
C TRP A 455 21.98 10.52 -7.62
N SER A 456 21.42 10.61 -6.43
CA SER A 456 20.04 11.04 -6.23
C SER A 456 20.00 12.16 -5.20
N SER A 457 19.23 13.20 -5.49
CA SER A 457 19.03 14.36 -4.63
C SER A 457 17.55 14.66 -4.50
N THR A 458 17.07 14.87 -3.29
CA THR A 458 15.72 15.33 -3.01
C THR A 458 15.83 16.57 -2.14
N ASN A 459 15.37 17.70 -2.66
CA ASN A 459 15.35 18.98 -1.95
C ASN A 459 13.89 19.39 -1.76
N SER A 460 13.54 19.89 -0.59
CA SER A 460 12.20 20.34 -0.25
C SER A 460 12.24 21.58 0.61
N LEU A 461 11.47 22.59 0.24
CA LEU A 461 11.20 23.79 1.01
C LEU A 461 9.71 23.83 1.32
N SER A 462 9.34 24.03 2.58
CA SER A 462 7.94 24.12 2.99
C SER A 462 7.72 25.24 3.99
N SER A 463 6.52 25.81 3.94
CA SER A 463 6.03 26.79 4.91
C SER A 463 4.57 26.45 5.26
N THR A 464 4.26 26.39 6.56
CA THR A 464 2.95 25.96 7.05
C THR A 464 2.46 26.84 8.21
N PRO A 465 1.96 28.07 7.91
CA PRO A 465 1.29 28.90 8.90
C PRO A 465 -0.06 28.30 9.28
N GLN A 466 -0.34 28.26 10.60
CA GLN A 466 -1.53 27.67 11.20
C GLN A 466 -2.03 28.57 12.32
N ALA A 467 -3.34 28.64 12.49
CA ALA A 467 -3.96 29.34 13.62
C ALA A 467 -5.19 28.57 14.11
N LEU A 468 -5.29 28.37 15.41
CA LEU A 468 -6.44 27.79 16.09
C LEU A 468 -6.97 28.80 17.10
N SER A 469 -8.25 29.15 16.99
CA SER A 469 -8.96 30.00 17.96
C SER A 469 -10.06 29.18 18.64
N LEU A 470 -10.20 29.37 19.94
CA LEU A 470 -11.25 28.81 20.77
C LEU A 470 -12.06 29.94 21.38
N GLU A 471 -13.37 29.80 21.43
CA GLU A 471 -14.32 30.66 22.07
C GLU A 471 -15.33 29.84 22.85
N GLY A 472 -15.96 30.40 23.88
CA GLY A 472 -16.93 29.72 24.74
C GLY A 472 -16.49 29.66 26.19
N SER A 473 -16.48 28.49 26.81
CA SER A 473 -16.11 28.34 28.24
C SER A 473 -14.69 28.82 28.51
N LYS A 474 -13.79 28.69 27.56
CA LYS A 474 -12.42 29.24 27.56
C LYS A 474 -12.15 29.94 26.24
N THR A 475 -11.54 31.13 26.30
CA THR A 475 -11.10 31.84 25.11
C THR A 475 -9.59 31.68 24.99
N ALA A 476 -9.14 31.07 23.91
CA ALA A 476 -7.71 30.82 23.66
C ALA A 476 -7.38 30.96 22.18
N ARG A 477 -6.13 31.30 21.88
CA ARG A 477 -5.64 31.40 20.50
C ARG A 477 -4.20 30.91 20.40
N GLN A 478 -3.96 30.04 19.45
CA GLN A 478 -2.65 29.56 19.07
C GLN A 478 -2.33 29.97 17.64
N ASP A 479 -1.29 30.78 17.45
CA ASP A 479 -0.68 31.05 16.14
C ASP A 479 0.63 30.27 16.05
N LEU A 480 0.85 29.58 14.92
CA LEU A 480 2.01 28.75 14.69
C LEU A 480 2.49 28.90 13.25
N SER A 481 3.78 29.07 13.04
CA SER A 481 4.39 29.09 11.72
C SER A 481 5.61 28.17 11.71
N ILE A 482 5.63 27.22 10.76
CA ILE A 482 6.73 26.28 10.60
C ILE A 482 7.27 26.46 9.19
N SER A 483 8.59 26.63 9.08
CA SER A 483 9.28 26.60 7.79
C SER A 483 10.39 25.58 7.86
N SER A 484 10.51 24.76 6.84
CA SER A 484 11.51 23.70 6.79
C SER A 484 12.16 23.61 5.43
N TYR A 485 13.47 23.50 5.42
CA TYR A 485 14.28 23.10 4.27
C TYR A 485 14.88 21.74 4.54
N SER A 486 14.77 20.82 3.59
CA SER A 486 15.35 19.47 3.67
C SER A 486 16.07 19.15 2.37
N SER A 487 17.29 18.63 2.47
CA SER A 487 18.10 18.15 1.35
C SER A 487 18.62 16.76 1.67
N VAL A 488 18.23 15.77 0.88
CA VAL A 488 18.65 14.37 1.00
C VAL A 488 19.41 14.00 -0.24
N ASN A 489 20.69 13.72 -0.10
CA ASN A 489 21.56 13.35 -1.20
C ASN A 489 22.12 11.94 -0.96
N ARG A 490 22.03 11.09 -1.97
CA ARG A 490 22.59 9.76 -1.97
C ARG A 490 23.52 9.59 -3.15
N PHE A 491 24.67 9.01 -2.91
CA PHE A 491 25.67 8.72 -3.92
C PHE A 491 26.06 7.25 -3.80
N GLU A 492 26.08 6.54 -4.91
CA GLU A 492 26.53 5.15 -4.99
C GLU A 492 27.56 5.01 -6.10
N LEU A 493 28.70 4.42 -5.80
CA LEU A 493 29.69 4.02 -6.78
C LEU A 493 29.23 2.72 -7.43
N LEU A 494 29.03 2.75 -8.74
CA LEU A 494 28.75 1.60 -9.58
C LEU A 494 30.09 1.08 -10.12
N GLY A 495 30.93 0.54 -9.26
CA GLY A 495 32.24 0.11 -9.65
C GLY A 495 32.48 -1.35 -9.28
N LYS A 496 33.20 -2.07 -10.10
CA LYS A 496 33.43 -3.48 -9.90
C LYS A 496 34.82 -3.73 -9.36
N ILE A 497 34.95 -3.92 -8.06
CA ILE A 497 35.85 -4.95 -7.58
C ILE A 497 35.03 -6.24 -7.61
N GLN A 498 35.07 -6.96 -8.71
CA GLN A 498 34.31 -8.18 -8.93
C GLN A 498 35.22 -9.38 -8.71
N SER A 499 34.95 -10.16 -7.69
CA SER A 499 35.37 -11.55 -7.56
C SER A 499 34.22 -12.45 -8.04
N ARG A 500 34.47 -13.75 -8.28
CA ARG A 500 33.47 -14.69 -8.86
C ARG A 500 32.04 -14.53 -8.31
N CYS A 501 31.87 -14.21 -7.05
CA CYS A 501 30.58 -14.17 -6.36
C CYS A 501 30.31 -12.84 -5.66
N TRP A 502 31.32 -11.97 -5.52
CA TRP A 502 31.24 -10.75 -4.73
C TRP A 502 31.36 -9.50 -5.59
N THR A 503 30.53 -8.50 -5.31
CA THR A 503 30.66 -7.14 -5.83
C THR A 503 30.77 -6.18 -4.65
N LEU A 504 31.86 -5.41 -4.59
CA LEU A 504 32.05 -4.38 -3.59
C LEU A 504 31.76 -3.01 -4.21
N SER A 505 31.00 -2.21 -3.51
CA SER A 505 30.67 -0.83 -3.85
C SER A 505 30.74 0.04 -2.59
N ALA A 506 30.61 1.35 -2.74
CA ALA A 506 30.53 2.27 -1.63
C ALA A 506 29.33 3.20 -1.82
N THR A 507 28.66 3.51 -0.72
CA THR A 507 27.55 4.46 -0.68
C THR A 507 27.89 5.64 0.22
N GLY A 508 27.46 6.84 -0.21
CA GLY A 508 27.51 8.06 0.58
C GLY A 508 26.13 8.67 0.70
N HIS A 509 25.81 9.21 1.87
CA HIS A 509 24.57 9.92 2.14
C HIS A 509 24.90 11.26 2.80
N LEU A 510 24.28 12.32 2.34
CA LEU A 510 24.33 13.64 2.96
C LEU A 510 22.89 14.14 3.11
N ASP A 511 22.43 14.15 4.34
CA ASP A 511 21.10 14.63 4.68
C ASP A 511 21.25 15.90 5.53
N ALA A 512 20.53 16.95 5.18
CA ALA A 512 20.48 18.20 5.92
C ALA A 512 19.03 18.66 6.04
N THR A 513 18.61 18.98 7.23
CA THR A 513 17.28 19.53 7.50
C THR A 513 17.42 20.75 8.41
N TYR A 514 16.87 21.87 8.00
CA TYR A 514 16.75 23.05 8.81
C TYR A 514 15.28 23.41 8.98
N THR A 515 14.82 23.45 10.24
CA THR A 515 13.43 23.75 10.57
C THR A 515 13.38 24.93 11.53
N THR A 516 12.53 25.91 11.23
CA THR A 516 12.20 26.98 12.15
C THR A 516 10.73 26.91 12.52
N LEU A 517 10.44 27.19 13.77
CA LEU A 517 9.08 27.25 14.30
C LEU A 517 8.93 28.52 15.14
N HIS A 518 7.85 29.24 14.90
CA HIS A 518 7.40 30.35 15.75
C HIS A 518 6.03 30.00 16.32
N SER A 519 5.88 30.10 17.63
CA SER A 519 4.66 29.78 18.36
C SER A 519 4.26 30.95 19.24
N GLN A 520 2.96 31.29 19.21
CA GLN A 520 2.36 32.24 20.12
C GLN A 520 1.03 31.71 20.62
N LEU A 521 0.92 31.51 21.92
CA LEU A 521 -0.28 31.04 22.63
C LEU A 521 -0.84 32.17 23.50
N SER A 522 -2.13 32.42 23.39
CA SER A 522 -2.92 33.19 24.39
C SER A 522 -3.93 32.21 25.00
N HIS A 523 -3.83 31.97 26.31
CA HIS A 523 -4.66 31.00 27.00
C HIS A 523 -4.93 31.52 28.44
N PRO A 524 -6.17 31.44 28.96
CA PRO A 524 -6.51 32.01 30.27
C PRO A 524 -5.74 31.39 31.45
N ASP A 525 -5.48 30.09 31.38
CA ASP A 525 -4.87 29.30 32.44
C ASP A 525 -3.35 29.12 32.30
N ILE A 526 -2.75 29.62 31.18
CA ILE A 526 -1.33 29.40 30.88
C ILE A 526 -0.64 30.74 30.68
N HIS A 527 0.26 31.07 31.60
CA HIS A 527 0.94 32.36 31.64
C HIS A 527 2.46 32.26 31.39
N ARG A 528 3.00 31.02 31.36
CA ARG A 528 4.45 30.78 31.14
C ARG A 528 4.67 30.01 29.85
N ALA A 529 5.82 30.29 29.22
CA ALA A 529 6.23 29.61 27.97
C ALA A 529 5.15 29.68 26.84
N THR A 530 4.40 30.79 26.78
CA THR A 530 3.32 31.04 25.81
C THR A 530 3.85 31.46 24.45
N GLN A 531 5.09 31.90 24.37
CA GLN A 531 5.77 32.26 23.15
C GLN A 531 7.07 31.47 23.04
N GLY A 532 7.41 31.04 21.84
CA GLY A 532 8.61 30.29 21.57
C GLY A 532 9.08 30.38 20.15
N LYS A 533 10.39 30.32 20.02
CA LYS A 533 11.08 30.21 18.74
C LYS A 533 12.01 29.01 18.82
N LEU A 534 11.90 28.14 17.84
CA LEU A 534 12.79 27.00 17.68
C LEU A 534 13.48 27.09 16.34
N SER A 535 14.80 26.93 16.33
CA SER A 535 15.61 26.69 15.13
C SER A 535 16.36 25.38 15.31
N HIS A 536 16.14 24.44 14.43
CA HIS A 536 16.71 23.10 14.47
C HIS A 536 17.42 22.80 13.18
N LEU A 537 18.74 22.59 13.27
CA LEU A 537 19.59 22.13 12.18
C LEU A 537 20.00 20.69 12.48
N HIS A 538 19.68 19.79 11.58
CA HIS A 538 20.17 18.41 11.63
C HIS A 538 20.88 18.08 10.32
N THR A 539 22.13 17.65 10.42
CA THR A 539 22.96 17.26 9.28
C THR A 539 23.56 15.89 9.56
N ARG A 540 23.45 15.00 8.60
CA ARG A 540 23.99 13.66 8.68
C ARG A 540 24.80 13.34 7.44
N LEU A 541 26.07 13.01 7.63
CA LEU A 541 26.96 12.51 6.62
C LEU A 541 27.22 11.03 6.91
N ALA A 542 26.86 10.14 6.01
CA ALA A 542 27.13 8.72 6.15
C ALA A 542 27.92 8.22 4.94
N PHE A 543 28.87 7.35 5.19
CA PHE A 543 29.66 6.68 4.17
C PHE A 543 29.93 5.25 4.60
N GLY A 544 29.83 4.31 3.66
CA GLY A 544 30.11 2.92 3.99
C GLY A 544 30.22 1.99 2.79
N PRO A 545 30.91 0.87 3.00
CA PRO A 545 31.00 -0.20 2.01
C PRO A 545 29.67 -0.95 1.90
N VAL A 546 29.40 -1.42 0.69
CA VAL A 546 28.30 -2.33 0.38
C VAL A 546 28.88 -3.56 -0.32
N ALA A 547 28.76 -4.70 0.32
CA ALA A 547 29.16 -5.98 -0.23
C ALA A 547 27.93 -6.72 -0.75
N ARG A 548 27.91 -7.04 -2.04
CA ARG A 548 26.85 -7.84 -2.67
C ARG A 548 27.42 -9.20 -3.03
N TYR A 549 26.76 -10.24 -2.56
CA TYR A 549 27.02 -11.63 -2.91
C TYR A 549 25.97 -12.13 -3.90
N SER A 550 26.42 -12.79 -4.96
CA SER A 550 25.50 -13.42 -5.92
C SER A 550 26.17 -14.70 -6.47
N HIS A 551 25.61 -15.84 -6.07
CA HIS A 551 26.06 -17.14 -6.57
C HIS A 551 24.88 -18.11 -6.61
N GLY A 552 24.59 -18.67 -7.78
CA GLY A 552 23.49 -19.59 -7.98
C GLY A 552 22.15 -18.96 -7.50
N ALA A 553 21.49 -19.66 -6.63
CA ALA A 553 20.19 -19.27 -6.08
C ALA A 553 20.27 -18.21 -4.96
N LEU A 554 21.44 -17.93 -4.40
CA LEU A 554 21.61 -17.05 -3.23
C LEU A 554 22.15 -15.68 -3.65
N GLN A 555 21.45 -14.65 -3.20
CA GLN A 555 21.85 -13.25 -3.29
C GLN A 555 21.86 -12.63 -1.89
N GLY A 556 22.88 -11.85 -1.57
CA GLY A 556 23.00 -11.18 -0.29
C GLY A 556 23.54 -9.77 -0.47
N THR A 557 23.12 -8.85 0.39
CA THR A 557 23.64 -7.49 0.45
C THR A 557 23.93 -7.14 1.91
N LEU A 558 25.19 -6.84 2.21
CA LEU A 558 25.60 -6.31 3.50
C LEU A 558 26.03 -4.85 3.32
N SER A 559 25.45 -3.95 4.09
CA SER A 559 25.80 -2.53 4.11
C SER A 559 26.26 -2.12 5.50
N LEU A 560 27.37 -1.42 5.60
CA LEU A 560 28.01 -0.99 6.87
C LEU A 560 28.29 0.52 6.85
N PRO A 561 27.25 1.39 6.77
CA PRO A 561 27.46 2.82 6.78
C PRO A 561 27.87 3.33 8.16
N LEU A 562 28.93 4.13 8.19
CA LEU A 562 29.33 4.94 9.32
C LEU A 562 28.76 6.35 9.12
N ALA A 563 27.92 6.80 10.03
CA ALA A 563 27.20 8.05 9.95
C ALA A 563 27.67 9.03 11.02
N LEU A 564 28.10 10.22 10.60
CA LEU A 564 28.38 11.37 11.44
C LEU A 564 27.14 12.26 11.44
N SER A 565 26.51 12.43 12.58
CA SER A 565 25.33 13.29 12.78
C SER A 565 25.71 14.52 13.59
N TYR A 566 25.36 15.68 13.09
CA TYR A 566 25.47 16.96 13.79
C TYR A 566 24.07 17.57 13.93
N THR A 567 23.72 17.88 15.15
CA THR A 567 22.45 18.55 15.48
C THR A 567 22.71 19.81 16.26
N ALA A 568 22.13 20.92 15.83
CA ALA A 568 22.13 22.19 16.56
C ALA A 568 20.69 22.63 16.80
N LEU A 569 20.38 22.93 18.04
CA LEU A 569 19.11 23.38 18.54
C LEU A 569 19.27 24.73 19.20
N ASP A 570 18.49 25.72 18.74
CA ASP A 570 18.25 27.00 19.44
C ASP A 570 16.75 27.06 19.73
N ASN A 571 16.39 26.95 21.01
CA ASN A 571 15.02 26.76 21.47
C ASN A 571 14.78 27.62 22.73
N ALA A 572 14.51 28.87 22.50
CA ALA A 572 14.30 29.86 23.55
C ALA A 572 12.82 30.27 23.64
N PRO A 573 12.09 29.83 24.67
CA PRO A 573 10.82 30.46 25.01
C PRO A 573 11.08 31.87 25.51
N ILE A 574 10.26 32.84 25.10
CA ILE A 574 10.42 34.24 25.51
C ILE A 574 10.23 34.41 27.01
N GLN A 575 9.51 33.51 27.68
CA GLN A 575 9.36 33.41 29.11
C GLN A 575 9.50 31.97 29.55
N GLY A 576 10.69 31.57 30.00
CA GLY A 576 10.96 30.22 30.48
C GLY A 576 12.39 29.77 30.25
N GLU A 577 12.69 28.52 30.56
CA GLU A 577 14.01 27.93 30.40
C GLU A 577 14.31 27.58 28.93
N SER A 578 15.50 27.96 28.45
CA SER A 578 16.02 27.56 27.13
C SER A 578 16.47 26.10 27.16
N ASN A 579 16.32 25.43 26.03
CA ASN A 579 16.81 24.07 25.81
C ASN A 579 17.74 24.05 24.58
N ASP A 580 18.73 24.95 24.58
CA ASP A 580 19.71 25.03 23.51
C ASP A 580 20.72 23.91 23.63
N ALA A 581 21.05 23.29 22.53
CA ALA A 581 21.98 22.18 22.51
C ALA A 581 22.71 22.05 21.17
N GLN A 582 23.94 21.59 21.24
CA GLN A 582 24.69 21.15 20.05
C GLN A 582 25.23 19.75 20.33
N ARG A 583 25.15 18.89 19.35
CA ARG A 583 25.55 17.51 19.50
C ARG A 583 26.18 16.96 18.22
N LEU A 584 27.33 16.32 18.39
CA LEU A 584 28.00 15.57 17.33
C LEU A 584 28.07 14.10 17.74
N ARG A 585 27.62 13.19 16.87
CA ARG A 585 27.58 11.75 17.12
C ARG A 585 28.04 10.93 15.92
N LEU A 586 28.62 9.79 16.23
CA LEU A 586 29.04 8.82 15.24
C LEU A 586 28.26 7.53 15.46
N TYR A 587 27.61 7.02 14.39
CA TYR A 587 26.79 5.81 14.42
C TYR A 587 27.23 4.82 13.36
N LEU A 588 27.26 3.54 13.72
CA LEU A 588 27.32 2.44 12.77
C LEU A 588 25.91 1.86 12.59
N GLN A 589 25.43 1.78 11.36
CA GLN A 589 24.06 1.34 11.06
C GLN A 589 24.07 0.18 10.05
N PRO A 590 24.43 -1.03 10.49
CA PRO A 590 24.51 -2.19 9.64
C PRO A 590 23.13 -2.62 9.13
N SER A 591 23.09 -3.09 7.89
CA SER A 591 21.94 -3.78 7.33
C SER A 591 22.36 -4.97 6.49
N LEU A 592 21.58 -6.06 6.59
CA LEU A 592 21.75 -7.30 5.87
C LEU A 592 20.44 -7.63 5.17
N SER A 593 20.53 -7.95 3.89
CA SER A 593 19.40 -8.48 3.10
C SER A 593 19.87 -9.73 2.38
N LEU A 594 19.08 -10.80 2.48
CA LEU A 594 19.32 -12.09 1.85
C LEU A 594 18.11 -12.49 1.03
N VAL A 595 18.34 -12.97 -0.19
CA VAL A 595 17.34 -13.55 -1.07
C VAL A 595 17.85 -14.90 -1.56
N TRP A 596 17.10 -15.95 -1.25
CA TRP A 596 17.40 -17.29 -1.70
C TRP A 596 16.25 -17.81 -2.55
N LYS A 597 16.52 -18.03 -3.84
CA LYS A 597 15.58 -18.64 -4.81
C LYS A 597 15.86 -20.14 -4.87
N ALA A 598 15.29 -20.90 -3.93
CA ALA A 598 15.49 -22.36 -3.83
C ALA A 598 15.05 -23.07 -5.12
N SER A 599 14.04 -22.56 -5.80
CA SER A 599 13.56 -23.00 -7.12
C SER A 599 12.79 -21.87 -7.79
N ASP A 600 12.25 -22.11 -9.00
CA ASP A 600 11.33 -21.17 -9.66
C ASP A 600 10.04 -20.95 -8.85
N SER A 601 9.70 -21.88 -7.97
CA SER A 601 8.50 -21.83 -7.15
C SER A 601 8.73 -21.32 -5.73
N TYR A 602 9.90 -21.47 -5.14
CA TYR A 602 10.19 -21.10 -3.76
C TYR A 602 11.26 -20.02 -3.66
N SER A 603 10.95 -18.98 -2.91
CA SER A 603 11.93 -17.94 -2.53
C SER A 603 11.84 -17.61 -1.05
N LEU A 604 12.99 -17.43 -0.40
CA LEU A 604 13.14 -16.93 0.96
C LEU A 604 13.82 -15.58 0.91
N GLU A 605 13.22 -14.60 1.54
CA GLU A 605 13.79 -13.27 1.76
C GLU A 605 13.98 -13.06 3.26
N ALA A 606 15.14 -12.55 3.68
CA ALA A 606 15.40 -12.21 5.06
C ALA A 606 16.16 -10.89 5.15
N ASN A 607 15.74 -10.03 6.07
CA ASN A 607 16.36 -8.73 6.31
C ASN A 607 16.65 -8.57 7.80
N ALA A 608 17.75 -7.91 8.11
CA ALA A 608 18.07 -7.50 9.47
C ALA A 608 18.74 -6.12 9.42
N SER A 609 18.40 -5.26 10.36
CA SER A 609 18.96 -3.92 10.44
C SER A 609 19.06 -3.42 11.88
N TYR A 610 20.07 -2.60 12.12
CA TYR A 610 20.18 -1.76 13.30
C TYR A 610 20.20 -0.30 12.86
N SER A 611 19.41 0.52 13.50
CA SER A 611 19.31 1.94 13.22
C SER A 611 19.26 2.76 14.50
N THR A 612 19.74 3.98 14.41
CA THR A 612 19.67 4.98 15.48
C THR A 612 18.93 6.20 14.94
N SER A 613 18.01 6.73 15.71
CA SER A 613 17.30 7.97 15.42
C SER A 613 17.41 8.94 16.58
N GLU A 614 17.54 10.22 16.28
CA GLU A 614 17.54 11.30 17.27
C GLU A 614 16.12 11.75 17.59
N THR A 615 15.99 12.46 18.72
CA THR A 615 14.72 13.08 19.15
C THR A 615 14.13 13.94 18.02
N PRO A 616 12.89 13.72 17.60
CA PRO A 616 12.23 14.54 16.60
C PRO A 616 12.12 16.00 17.05
N TRP A 617 12.39 16.97 16.15
CA TRP A 617 12.38 18.40 16.46
C TRP A 617 11.08 18.88 17.11
N ARG A 618 9.94 18.25 16.80
CA ARG A 618 8.63 18.58 17.40
C ARG A 618 8.60 18.39 18.92
N GLN A 619 9.36 17.45 19.44
CA GLN A 619 9.45 17.11 20.85
C GLN A 619 10.52 17.92 21.59
N LEU A 620 11.29 18.71 20.85
CA LEU A 620 12.33 19.57 21.42
C LEU A 620 11.79 20.95 21.82
N LEU A 621 10.59 21.34 21.36
CA LEU A 621 10.02 22.65 21.61
C LEU A 621 9.73 22.87 23.12
N SER A 622 10.29 23.91 23.69
CA SER A 622 10.09 24.29 25.11
C SER A 622 8.83 25.09 25.34
N ALA A 623 8.29 25.74 24.30
CA ALA A 623 7.05 26.50 24.42
C ALA A 623 5.83 25.56 24.48
N THR A 624 4.80 26.02 25.18
CA THR A 624 3.51 25.33 25.19
C THR A 624 2.77 25.59 23.87
N VAL A 625 2.29 24.52 23.23
CA VAL A 625 1.47 24.58 22.01
C VAL A 625 0.11 23.94 22.28
N MET A 626 -0.94 24.68 22.04
CA MET A 626 -2.31 24.19 22.05
C MET A 626 -2.59 23.51 20.70
N GLN A 627 -2.55 22.20 20.68
CA GLN A 627 -2.78 21.41 19.46
C GLN A 627 -4.27 21.31 19.10
N SER A 628 -5.13 21.24 20.12
CA SER A 628 -6.59 21.25 20.00
C SER A 628 -7.21 21.84 21.30
N TYR A 629 -8.51 21.94 21.38
CA TYR A 629 -9.17 22.44 22.58
C TYR A 629 -8.89 21.59 23.85
N ARG A 630 -8.54 20.33 23.67
CA ARG A 630 -8.28 19.37 24.76
C ARG A 630 -6.83 18.86 24.80
N SER A 631 -5.95 19.34 23.94
CA SER A 631 -4.56 18.86 23.89
C SER A 631 -3.57 20.00 23.83
N LEU A 632 -2.73 20.06 24.84
CA LEU A 632 -1.56 20.91 24.96
C LEU A 632 -0.32 20.05 24.85
N SER A 633 0.76 20.57 24.26
CA SER A 633 2.06 19.92 24.28
C SER A 633 3.13 20.87 24.78
N ARG A 634 4.00 20.37 25.65
CA ARG A 634 5.17 21.04 26.19
C ARG A 634 6.22 19.99 26.48
N TYR A 635 6.79 19.43 25.44
CA TYR A 635 7.64 18.25 25.59
C TYR A 635 8.94 18.55 26.34
N ARG A 636 9.65 19.65 26.02
CA ARG A 636 10.95 19.99 26.59
C ARG A 636 11.96 18.83 26.57
N ALA A 637 11.85 17.96 25.58
CA ALA A 637 12.76 16.85 25.45
C ALA A 637 14.17 17.35 25.13
N THR A 638 15.17 16.65 25.60
CA THR A 638 16.57 16.88 25.24
C THR A 638 16.96 16.05 24.03
N LEU A 639 18.13 16.33 23.44
CA LEU A 639 18.66 15.53 22.35
C LEU A 639 19.12 14.15 22.84
N HIS A 640 18.33 13.12 22.57
CA HIS A 640 18.61 11.73 22.89
C HIS A 640 18.58 10.85 21.64
N ASP A 641 19.12 9.66 21.77
CA ASP A 641 19.11 8.64 20.75
C ASP A 641 18.09 7.57 21.11
N SER A 642 17.35 7.13 20.11
CA SER A 642 16.59 5.89 20.16
C SER A 642 17.24 4.86 19.26
N HIS A 643 17.32 3.64 19.73
CA HIS A 643 17.97 2.54 19.04
C HIS A 643 16.93 1.51 18.63
N THR A 644 17.06 0.98 17.44
CA THR A 644 16.11 0.01 16.90
C THR A 644 16.85 -1.13 16.23
N VAL A 645 16.47 -2.36 16.56
CA VAL A 645 16.83 -3.57 15.85
C VAL A 645 15.58 -4.14 15.21
N SER A 646 15.68 -4.52 13.95
CA SER A 646 14.61 -5.24 13.26
C SER A 646 15.16 -6.43 12.49
N ALA A 647 14.39 -7.49 12.44
CA ALA A 647 14.63 -8.65 11.61
C ALA A 647 13.30 -9.18 11.06
N ASP A 648 13.28 -9.47 9.78
CA ASP A 648 12.12 -10.09 9.13
C ASP A 648 12.57 -11.18 8.15
N ALA A 649 11.69 -12.16 7.96
CA ALA A 649 11.86 -13.22 6.98
C ALA A 649 10.53 -13.52 6.31
N ARG A 650 10.57 -13.80 5.00
CA ARG A 650 9.40 -14.17 4.19
C ARG A 650 9.74 -15.35 3.31
N LEU A 651 9.01 -16.42 3.45
CA LEU A 651 9.00 -17.56 2.56
C LEU A 651 7.82 -17.42 1.59
N SER A 652 8.11 -17.37 0.30
CA SER A 652 7.10 -17.25 -0.75
C SER A 652 7.07 -18.52 -1.59
N TYR A 653 5.87 -18.94 -1.97
CA TYR A 653 5.60 -20.01 -2.91
C TYR A 653 4.76 -19.50 -4.06
N ARG A 654 5.15 -19.84 -5.30
CA ARG A 654 4.37 -19.53 -6.50
C ARG A 654 4.35 -20.73 -7.43
N ASP A 655 3.17 -21.05 -7.91
CA ASP A 655 2.98 -21.98 -9.00
C ASP A 655 2.06 -21.35 -10.06
N LEU A 656 2.63 -20.99 -11.20
CA LEU A 656 1.91 -20.35 -12.30
C LEU A 656 0.94 -21.30 -12.99
N PHE A 657 1.23 -22.60 -13.00
CA PHE A 657 0.36 -23.60 -13.64
C PHE A 657 -0.87 -23.89 -12.81
N SER A 658 -0.68 -24.15 -11.53
CA SER A 658 -1.78 -24.36 -10.56
C SER A 658 -2.37 -23.04 -10.06
N ARG A 659 -1.79 -21.90 -10.43
CA ARG A 659 -2.20 -20.53 -10.02
C ARG A 659 -2.30 -20.39 -8.49
N ILE A 660 -1.31 -20.91 -7.82
CA ILE A 660 -1.17 -20.79 -6.37
C ILE A 660 -0.09 -19.75 -6.06
N PHE A 661 -0.44 -18.80 -5.22
CA PHE A 661 0.48 -17.81 -4.67
C PHE A 661 0.32 -17.82 -3.16
N ALA A 662 1.39 -18.06 -2.44
CA ALA A 662 1.35 -18.08 -0.98
C ALA A 662 2.63 -17.46 -0.41
N HIS A 663 2.53 -16.84 0.76
CA HIS A 663 3.70 -16.51 1.55
C HIS A 663 3.41 -16.59 3.04
N ILE A 664 4.47 -16.88 3.80
CA ILE A 664 4.49 -16.79 5.26
C ILE A 664 5.63 -15.85 5.62
N GLY A 665 5.37 -14.90 6.50
CA GLY A 665 6.35 -13.93 6.97
C GLY A 665 6.37 -13.86 8.48
N ALA A 666 7.55 -13.75 9.06
CA ALA A 666 7.78 -13.47 10.46
C ALA A 666 8.65 -12.24 10.60
N GLY A 667 8.32 -11.37 11.56
CA GLY A 667 9.06 -10.16 11.85
C GLY A 667 9.25 -9.97 13.34
N TRP A 668 10.39 -9.45 13.70
CA TRP A 668 10.74 -9.01 15.04
C TRP A 668 11.30 -7.61 15.01
N TYR A 669 10.86 -6.80 15.96
CA TYR A 669 11.25 -5.40 16.12
C TYR A 669 11.46 -5.13 17.60
N ARG A 670 12.56 -4.47 17.97
CA ARG A 670 12.80 -3.98 19.31
C ARG A 670 13.41 -2.57 19.24
N SER A 671 12.84 -1.66 20.04
CA SER A 671 13.33 -0.30 20.17
C SER A 671 13.49 0.05 21.64
N TRP A 672 14.50 0.85 21.96
CA TRP A 672 14.72 1.38 23.31
C TRP A 672 15.10 2.85 23.22
N SER A 673 14.66 3.60 24.21
CA SER A 673 14.87 5.03 24.33
C SER A 673 14.94 5.42 25.80
N ASP A 674 15.65 6.48 26.10
CA ASP A 674 15.76 7.03 27.45
C ASP A 674 14.67 8.05 27.77
N ILE A 675 13.92 8.51 26.77
CA ILE A 675 12.85 9.48 26.91
C ILE A 675 11.51 8.83 26.58
N ALA A 676 10.61 8.82 27.56
CA ALA A 676 9.21 8.45 27.40
C ALA A 676 8.34 9.70 27.15
N TYR A 677 7.36 9.53 26.26
CA TYR A 677 6.37 10.56 25.93
C TYR A 677 5.00 10.12 26.44
N GLY A 678 4.31 11.01 27.11
CA GLY A 678 3.01 10.70 27.66
C GLY A 678 2.15 11.91 27.93
N ALA A 679 0.97 11.67 28.46
CA ALA A 679 0.00 12.70 28.76
C ALA A 679 -0.36 12.70 30.22
N THR A 680 -0.44 13.91 30.79
CA THR A 680 -1.10 14.19 32.07
C THR A 680 -2.48 14.77 31.75
N LEU A 681 -3.53 14.17 32.31
CA LEU A 681 -4.92 14.56 32.08
C LEU A 681 -5.43 15.33 33.31
N ASP A 682 -6.04 16.48 33.11
CA ASP A 682 -6.78 17.19 34.13
C ASP A 682 -8.23 16.64 34.29
N ASP A 683 -8.99 17.20 35.24
CA ASP A 683 -10.36 16.76 35.47
C ASP A 683 -11.35 17.17 34.35
N GLU A 684 -10.99 18.08 33.48
CA GLU A 684 -11.78 18.49 32.31
C GLU A 684 -11.52 17.61 31.08
N GLY A 685 -10.52 16.70 31.20
CA GLY A 685 -10.08 15.84 30.09
C GLY A 685 -9.12 16.54 29.13
N GLN A 686 -8.53 17.67 29.53
CA GLN A 686 -7.47 18.30 28.78
C GLN A 686 -6.16 17.55 29.05
N ALA A 687 -5.48 17.16 27.98
CA ALA A 687 -4.23 16.43 28.02
C ALA A 687 -3.05 17.40 27.86
N LEU A 688 -2.09 17.37 28.79
CA LEU A 688 -0.78 17.98 28.62
C LEU A 688 0.21 16.89 28.23
N LEU A 689 0.72 16.96 27.00
CA LEU A 689 1.73 16.06 26.48
C LEU A 689 3.13 16.53 26.89
N GLU A 690 3.86 15.67 27.58
CA GLU A 690 5.19 15.96 28.12
C GLU A 690 6.17 14.81 27.80
N ALA A 691 7.46 15.11 27.92
CA ALA A 691 8.54 14.13 27.85
C ALA A 691 9.16 13.98 29.23
N SER A 692 9.49 12.76 29.60
CA SER A 692 10.16 12.44 30.85
C SER A 692 11.38 11.56 30.60
N TYR A 693 12.48 11.80 31.32
CA TYR A 693 13.63 10.92 31.28
C TYR A 693 13.29 9.62 32.04
N MET A 694 12.90 8.62 31.26
CA MET A 694 12.52 7.29 31.73
C MET A 694 12.94 6.26 30.70
N PRO A 695 14.04 5.54 30.94
CA PRO A 695 14.48 4.47 30.05
C PRO A 695 13.39 3.41 29.88
N HIS A 696 13.02 3.13 28.66
CA HIS A 696 11.95 2.19 28.33
C HIS A 696 12.26 1.48 27.01
N HIS A 697 11.51 0.41 26.76
CA HIS A 697 11.63 -0.33 25.51
C HIS A 697 10.26 -0.73 24.97
N SER A 698 10.26 -1.02 23.70
CA SER A 698 9.12 -1.66 23.02
C SER A 698 9.59 -2.84 22.19
N GLU A 699 8.79 -3.90 22.16
CA GLU A 699 9.08 -5.11 21.39
C GLU A 699 7.83 -5.56 20.65
N ARG A 700 8.03 -6.03 19.40
CA ARG A 700 6.93 -6.48 18.56
C ARG A 700 7.33 -7.71 17.77
N TYR A 701 6.46 -8.70 17.77
CA TYR A 701 6.53 -9.90 16.95
C TYR A 701 5.34 -9.91 15.99
N THR A 702 5.58 -10.17 14.73
CA THR A 702 4.53 -10.24 13.71
C THR A 702 4.66 -11.54 12.95
N LEU A 703 3.56 -12.27 12.81
CA LEU A 703 3.44 -13.43 11.95
C LEU A 703 2.37 -13.14 10.92
N SER A 704 2.68 -13.34 9.64
CA SER A 704 1.74 -13.11 8.54
C SER A 704 1.69 -14.32 7.62
N ALA A 705 0.53 -14.61 7.09
CA ALA A 705 0.33 -15.63 6.08
C ALA A 705 -0.64 -15.10 5.02
N TYR A 706 -0.38 -15.44 3.78
CA TYR A 706 -1.24 -15.12 2.64
C TYR A 706 -1.27 -16.30 1.69
N GLY A 707 -2.43 -16.60 1.15
CA GLY A 707 -2.62 -17.57 0.11
C GLY A 707 -3.70 -17.14 -0.87
N ARG A 708 -3.44 -17.33 -2.17
CA ARG A 708 -4.42 -17.14 -3.23
C ARG A 708 -4.36 -18.34 -4.17
N LYS A 709 -5.55 -18.81 -4.55
CA LYS A 709 -5.73 -19.85 -5.57
C LYS A 709 -6.86 -19.45 -6.52
N ASP A 710 -6.59 -19.52 -7.81
CA ASP A 710 -7.60 -19.45 -8.86
C ASP A 710 -7.89 -20.88 -9.31
N ILE A 711 -9.04 -21.45 -8.94
CA ILE A 711 -9.36 -22.89 -9.12
C ILE A 711 -9.81 -23.09 -10.54
N ASP A 712 -10.58 -22.66 -11.20
CA ASP A 712 -10.75 -22.44 -12.61
C ASP A 712 -10.89 -20.92 -12.77
N TRP A 713 -9.86 -20.30 -13.34
CA TRP A 713 -9.78 -18.84 -13.34
C TRP A 713 -11.04 -18.14 -13.90
N GLN A 714 -11.89 -18.86 -14.60
CA GLN A 714 -13.19 -18.37 -15.08
C GLN A 714 -14.29 -18.54 -14.05
N THR A 715 -14.15 -19.43 -13.07
CA THR A 715 -15.23 -19.84 -12.20
C THR A 715 -15.02 -19.49 -10.74
N MET A 716 -13.81 -19.61 -10.18
CA MET A 716 -13.59 -19.37 -8.76
C MET A 716 -12.22 -18.81 -8.42
N GLN A 717 -12.20 -17.77 -7.61
CA GLN A 717 -11.00 -17.14 -7.03
C GLN A 717 -11.13 -17.13 -5.51
N LEU A 718 -10.13 -17.63 -4.82
CA LEU A 718 -10.06 -17.63 -3.36
C LEU A 718 -8.76 -16.96 -2.92
N ALA A 719 -8.84 -16.00 -1.99
CA ALA A 719 -7.68 -15.46 -1.29
C ALA A 719 -7.94 -15.41 0.22
N LEU A 720 -6.91 -15.74 0.99
CA LEU A 720 -6.91 -15.70 2.46
C LEU A 720 -5.66 -14.98 2.93
N SER A 721 -5.78 -14.14 3.95
CA SER A 721 -4.65 -13.57 4.67
C SER A 721 -4.90 -13.59 6.16
N ALA A 722 -3.85 -13.84 6.93
CA ALA A 722 -3.87 -13.81 8.38
C ALA A 722 -2.65 -13.02 8.88
N THR A 723 -2.84 -12.23 9.93
CA THR A 723 -1.77 -11.53 10.62
C THR A 723 -1.99 -11.65 12.12
N LEU A 724 -0.94 -12.01 12.85
CA LEU A 724 -0.87 -12.03 14.29
C LEU A 724 0.26 -11.09 14.71
N THR A 725 -0.02 -10.20 15.64
CA THR A 725 0.96 -9.24 16.18
C THR A 725 0.92 -9.29 17.69
N HIS A 726 2.05 -9.61 18.30
CA HIS A 726 2.25 -9.48 19.75
C HIS A 726 3.16 -8.28 19.99
N ALA A 727 2.73 -7.36 20.85
CA ALA A 727 3.47 -6.15 21.20
C ALA A 727 3.56 -6.01 22.72
N GLU A 728 4.75 -5.68 23.20
CA GLU A 728 5.02 -5.29 24.57
C GLU A 728 5.67 -3.92 24.56
N GLN A 729 5.14 -3.00 25.35
CA GLN A 729 5.63 -1.62 25.44
C GLN A 729 5.32 -1.00 26.79
N GLU A 730 6.08 0.01 27.13
CA GLU A 730 5.85 0.83 28.32
C GLU A 730 5.33 2.20 27.89
N LEU A 731 4.23 2.63 28.50
CA LEU A 731 3.49 3.84 28.14
C LEU A 731 3.46 4.79 29.33
N LEU A 732 3.80 6.06 29.11
CA LEU A 732 3.78 7.09 30.14
C LEU A 732 2.37 7.71 30.25
N ARG A 733 1.79 7.66 31.46
CA ARG A 733 0.51 8.30 31.77
C ARG A 733 0.52 8.82 33.22
N GLN A 734 0.13 10.08 33.45
CA GLN A 734 0.11 10.75 34.76
C GLN A 734 1.46 10.73 35.51
N GLY A 735 2.59 10.68 34.74
CA GLY A 735 3.92 10.60 35.31
C GLY A 735 4.45 9.18 35.54
N ASP A 736 3.63 8.14 35.39
CA ASP A 736 3.99 6.75 35.65
C ASP A 736 4.12 5.95 34.33
N LEU A 737 5.12 5.03 34.29
CA LEU A 737 5.25 4.06 33.24
C LEU A 737 4.33 2.87 33.47
N MET A 738 3.42 2.64 32.53
CA MET A 738 2.47 1.54 32.57
C MET A 738 2.88 0.47 31.55
N SER A 739 3.01 -0.78 32.02
CA SER A 739 3.27 -1.92 31.13
C SER A 739 2.00 -2.27 30.33
N HIS A 740 2.16 -2.33 29.03
CA HIS A 740 1.12 -2.66 28.08
C HIS A 740 1.53 -3.83 27.20
N ARG A 741 0.70 -4.86 27.18
CA ARG A 741 0.84 -6.02 26.29
C ARG A 741 -0.38 -6.13 25.41
N ALA A 742 -0.18 -6.34 24.13
CA ALA A 742 -1.26 -6.44 23.17
C ALA A 742 -1.07 -7.61 22.21
N LEU A 743 -2.14 -8.35 21.97
CA LEU A 743 -2.23 -9.37 20.95
C LEU A 743 -3.28 -8.94 19.92
N GLY A 744 -2.80 -8.47 18.77
CA GLY A 744 -3.64 -8.13 17.63
C GLY A 744 -3.71 -9.29 16.64
N TYR A 745 -4.90 -9.56 16.12
CA TYR A 745 -5.11 -10.57 15.08
C TYR A 745 -6.05 -10.06 13.99
N SER A 746 -5.76 -10.44 12.76
CA SER A 746 -6.58 -10.10 11.59
C SER A 746 -6.65 -11.29 10.66
N LEU A 747 -7.85 -11.66 10.26
CA LEU A 747 -8.14 -12.66 9.24
C LEU A 747 -8.97 -12.00 8.14
N GLN A 748 -8.53 -12.14 6.90
CA GLN A 748 -9.24 -11.62 5.74
C GLN A 748 -9.42 -12.74 4.73
N GLY A 749 -10.61 -12.82 4.14
CA GLY A 749 -10.93 -13.75 3.08
C GLY A 749 -11.67 -13.07 1.96
N SER A 750 -11.39 -13.44 0.73
CA SER A 750 -12.16 -13.03 -0.44
C SER A 750 -12.45 -14.22 -1.33
N LEU A 751 -13.69 -14.31 -1.81
CA LEU A 751 -14.21 -15.33 -2.72
C LEU A 751 -14.89 -14.63 -3.89
N GLY A 752 -14.43 -14.91 -5.10
CA GLY A 752 -15.12 -14.55 -6.34
C GLY A 752 -15.57 -15.83 -7.04
N LEU A 753 -16.84 -15.94 -7.37
CA LEU A 753 -17.45 -17.12 -7.97
C LEU A 753 -18.33 -16.72 -9.15
N ASP A 754 -18.02 -17.20 -10.34
CA ASP A 754 -18.89 -17.13 -11.51
C ASP A 754 -19.79 -18.35 -11.51
N LEU A 755 -21.04 -18.18 -11.03
CA LEU A 755 -22.03 -19.27 -10.87
C LEU A 755 -22.44 -19.85 -12.22
N ILE A 756 -22.86 -18.96 -13.13
CA ILE A 756 -23.24 -19.23 -14.50
C ILE A 756 -22.82 -18.01 -15.34
N GLN A 757 -22.72 -18.15 -16.64
CA GLN A 757 -22.39 -17.02 -17.52
C GLN A 757 -23.34 -15.83 -17.29
N GLY A 758 -22.80 -14.70 -16.81
CA GLY A 758 -23.54 -13.49 -16.46
C GLY A 758 -23.93 -13.37 -14.96
N TYR A 759 -23.63 -14.36 -14.12
CA TYR A 759 -23.96 -14.33 -12.70
C TYR A 759 -22.70 -14.49 -11.85
N ARG A 760 -22.36 -13.43 -11.11
CA ARG A 760 -21.15 -13.41 -10.28
C ARG A 760 -21.47 -13.10 -8.85
N LEU A 761 -20.93 -13.90 -7.94
CA LEU A 761 -20.94 -13.70 -6.50
C LEU A 761 -19.53 -13.30 -6.04
N GLU A 762 -19.45 -12.21 -5.29
CA GLU A 762 -18.23 -11.78 -4.61
C GLU A 762 -18.51 -11.67 -3.12
N TYR A 763 -17.64 -12.29 -2.30
CA TYR A 763 -17.78 -12.24 -0.86
C TYR A 763 -16.42 -11.90 -0.24
N ASP A 764 -16.38 -10.83 0.54
CA ASP A 764 -15.22 -10.39 1.31
C ASP A 764 -15.56 -10.43 2.79
N VAL A 765 -14.66 -10.97 3.59
CA VAL A 765 -14.76 -10.98 5.04
C VAL A 765 -13.46 -10.49 5.65
N ARG A 766 -13.56 -9.63 6.66
CA ARG A 766 -12.47 -9.21 7.51
C ARG A 766 -12.88 -9.35 8.96
N TRP A 767 -12.16 -10.17 9.69
CA TRP A 767 -12.27 -10.29 11.13
C TRP A 767 -10.98 -9.81 11.76
N GLN A 768 -11.07 -8.88 12.69
CA GLN A 768 -9.92 -8.34 13.41
C GLN A 768 -10.25 -8.16 14.88
N GLY A 769 -9.26 -8.35 15.74
CA GLY A 769 -9.41 -8.17 17.16
C GLY A 769 -8.11 -7.75 17.82
N LEU A 770 -8.27 -7.23 19.03
CA LEU A 770 -7.20 -6.80 19.89
C LEU A 770 -7.52 -7.26 21.32
N ASP A 771 -6.63 -8.06 21.88
CA ASP A 771 -6.60 -8.41 23.29
C ASP A 771 -5.46 -7.60 23.93
N SER A 772 -5.81 -6.73 24.87
CA SER A 772 -4.89 -5.79 25.50
C SER A 772 -4.87 -6.01 27.00
N HIS A 773 -3.68 -6.15 27.56
CA HIS A 773 -3.45 -6.24 29.01
C HIS A 773 -2.73 -5.00 29.47
N LEU A 774 -3.36 -4.24 30.35
CA LEU A 774 -2.83 -3.00 30.89
C LEU A 774 -2.95 -3.00 32.41
N SER A 775 -1.81 -3.01 33.10
CA SER A 775 -1.76 -2.95 34.58
C SER A 775 -2.77 -3.87 35.29
N GLY A 776 -2.86 -5.14 34.83
CA GLY A 776 -3.76 -6.15 35.40
C GLY A 776 -5.20 -6.12 34.88
N ARG A 777 -5.54 -5.23 33.95
CA ARG A 777 -6.84 -5.19 33.26
C ARG A 777 -6.77 -5.83 31.90
N GLU A 778 -7.76 -6.62 31.56
CA GLU A 778 -7.95 -7.19 30.23
C GLU A 778 -9.03 -6.40 29.50
N LEU A 779 -8.67 -5.96 28.30
CA LEU A 779 -9.57 -5.28 27.40
C LEU A 779 -9.57 -6.02 26.08
N ARG A 780 -10.75 -6.28 25.53
CA ARG A 780 -10.91 -7.02 24.28
C ARG A 780 -11.81 -6.26 23.32
N SER A 781 -11.40 -6.15 22.08
CA SER A 781 -12.23 -5.64 21.00
C SER A 781 -12.21 -6.57 19.80
N ASN A 782 -13.38 -6.78 19.19
CA ASN A 782 -13.53 -7.56 17.97
C ASN A 782 -14.38 -6.81 16.96
N GLU A 783 -13.97 -6.87 15.71
CA GLU A 783 -14.68 -6.28 14.59
C GLU A 783 -14.77 -7.31 13.45
N LEU A 784 -15.97 -7.54 12.94
CA LEU A 784 -16.22 -8.36 11.77
C LEU A 784 -16.92 -7.52 10.70
N ASN A 785 -16.26 -7.37 9.56
CA ASN A 785 -16.81 -6.71 8.38
C ASN A 785 -17.01 -7.75 7.28
N GLN A 786 -18.22 -7.83 6.74
CA GLN A 786 -18.56 -8.71 5.65
C GLN A 786 -19.17 -7.89 4.51
N ARG A 787 -18.80 -8.21 3.30
CA ARG A 787 -19.35 -7.63 2.08
C ARG A 787 -19.76 -8.76 1.14
N LEU A 788 -21.00 -8.75 0.71
CA LEU A 788 -21.51 -9.64 -0.31
C LEU A 788 -21.99 -8.82 -1.48
N GLN A 789 -21.57 -9.17 -2.69
CA GLN A 789 -22.00 -8.56 -3.93
C GLN A 789 -22.48 -9.62 -4.90
N LEU A 790 -23.70 -9.46 -5.41
CA LEU A 790 -24.27 -10.30 -6.45
C LEU A 790 -24.47 -9.46 -7.70
N THR A 791 -23.88 -9.88 -8.79
CA THR A 791 -24.05 -9.28 -10.12
C THR A 791 -24.87 -10.21 -11.00
N LEU A 792 -25.91 -9.68 -11.61
CA LEU A 792 -26.90 -10.42 -12.43
C LEU A 792 -27.03 -9.75 -13.80
N ASP A 793 -26.76 -10.47 -14.87
CA ASP A 793 -26.96 -10.01 -16.25
C ASP A 793 -28.26 -10.61 -16.83
N PHE A 794 -29.35 -9.83 -16.86
CA PHE A 794 -30.63 -10.28 -17.36
C PHE A 794 -30.73 -10.28 -18.88
N LEU A 795 -30.19 -9.25 -19.52
CA LEU A 795 -30.05 -9.14 -20.97
C LEU A 795 -28.58 -8.96 -21.28
N PRO A 796 -27.93 -9.95 -21.90
CA PRO A 796 -26.50 -9.87 -22.19
C PRO A 796 -26.11 -8.54 -22.83
N ALA A 797 -25.16 -7.82 -22.22
CA ALA A 797 -24.66 -6.51 -22.61
C ALA A 797 -25.64 -5.33 -22.54
N ARG A 798 -26.89 -5.51 -22.11
CA ARG A 798 -27.90 -4.43 -22.07
C ARG A 798 -28.42 -4.11 -20.68
N LEU A 799 -28.78 -5.13 -19.90
CA LEU A 799 -29.37 -4.91 -18.57
C LEU A 799 -28.67 -5.72 -17.52
N GLN A 800 -28.10 -5.06 -16.53
CA GLN A 800 -27.40 -5.65 -15.41
C GLN A 800 -27.92 -5.08 -14.09
N ALA A 801 -28.16 -5.93 -13.11
CA ALA A 801 -28.38 -5.54 -11.73
C ALA A 801 -27.19 -5.94 -10.85
N LYS A 802 -26.88 -5.11 -9.87
CA LYS A 802 -25.94 -5.41 -8.78
C LYS A 802 -26.66 -5.22 -7.46
N LEU A 803 -26.58 -6.21 -6.62
CA LEU A 803 -27.01 -6.12 -5.23
C LEU A 803 -25.77 -6.24 -4.36
N HIS A 804 -25.62 -5.35 -3.40
CA HIS A 804 -24.50 -5.44 -2.46
C HIS A 804 -25.00 -5.21 -1.04
N THR A 805 -24.39 -5.96 -0.13
CA THR A 805 -24.61 -5.82 1.31
C THR A 805 -23.30 -5.59 2.00
N LYS A 806 -23.30 -4.77 3.03
CA LYS A 806 -22.18 -4.63 3.95
C LYS A 806 -22.70 -4.85 5.37
N HIS A 807 -22.23 -5.89 6.02
CA HIS A 807 -22.49 -6.18 7.42
C HIS A 807 -21.28 -5.80 8.25
N CYS A 808 -21.50 -5.02 9.30
CA CYS A 808 -20.49 -4.59 10.25
C CYS A 808 -20.94 -5.01 11.65
N HIS A 809 -20.14 -5.86 12.29
CA HIS A 809 -20.33 -6.29 13.67
C HIS A 809 -19.17 -5.79 14.52
N ASN A 810 -19.48 -5.06 15.61
CA ASN A 810 -18.51 -4.58 16.57
C ASN A 810 -18.88 -5.08 17.96
N SER A 811 -17.92 -5.65 18.69
CA SER A 811 -18.11 -6.10 20.06
C SER A 811 -16.92 -5.73 20.94
N GLY A 812 -17.19 -5.50 22.23
CA GLY A 812 -16.16 -5.18 23.22
C GLY A 812 -16.64 -5.36 24.66
N ALA A 813 -15.73 -5.28 25.62
CA ALA A 813 -15.95 -5.73 27.01
C ALA A 813 -17.05 -4.98 27.78
N TYR A 814 -17.30 -3.69 27.51
CA TYR A 814 -18.21 -2.87 28.33
C TYR A 814 -19.50 -2.39 27.62
N LEU A 815 -19.64 -2.56 26.32
CA LEU A 815 -20.76 -2.00 25.54
C LEU A 815 -21.28 -3.03 24.56
N GLY A 816 -22.06 -3.96 24.94
CA GLY A 816 -22.87 -4.84 24.09
C GLY A 816 -22.40 -5.07 22.63
N ARG A 817 -23.11 -5.87 21.93
CA ARG A 817 -22.91 -6.16 20.51
C ARG A 817 -23.64 -5.12 19.67
N GLN A 818 -23.02 -4.65 18.60
CA GLN A 818 -23.63 -3.75 17.62
C GLN A 818 -23.50 -4.35 16.23
N ASP A 819 -24.64 -4.45 15.54
CA ASP A 819 -24.77 -5.02 14.22
C ASP A 819 -25.41 -4.01 13.27
N PHE A 820 -24.79 -3.80 12.11
CA PHE A 820 -25.29 -2.90 11.08
C PHE A 820 -25.28 -3.65 9.74
N LEU A 821 -26.41 -3.64 9.06
CA LEU A 821 -26.56 -4.21 7.72
C LEU A 821 -26.95 -3.14 6.71
N PHE A 822 -26.00 -2.73 5.89
CA PHE A 822 -26.21 -1.79 4.80
C PHE A 822 -26.58 -2.56 3.52
N LEU A 823 -27.65 -2.14 2.88
CA LEU A 823 -28.11 -2.68 1.61
C LEU A 823 -27.94 -1.63 0.52
N GLY A 824 -27.50 -2.04 -0.65
CA GLY A 824 -27.46 -1.21 -1.83
C GLY A 824 -27.78 -2.02 -3.08
N ALA A 825 -28.28 -1.32 -4.10
CA ALA A 825 -28.64 -1.92 -5.37
C ALA A 825 -28.30 -0.96 -6.52
N SER A 826 -27.86 -1.47 -7.65
CA SER A 826 -27.75 -0.68 -8.86
C SER A 826 -28.30 -1.42 -10.06
N LEU A 827 -28.99 -0.67 -10.94
CA LEU A 827 -29.51 -1.14 -12.20
C LEU A 827 -28.86 -0.36 -13.33
N ASN A 828 -28.18 -1.09 -14.22
CA ASN A 828 -27.47 -0.52 -15.35
C ASN A 828 -28.17 -0.94 -16.64
N TYR A 829 -28.64 0.04 -17.41
CA TYR A 829 -29.25 -0.19 -18.71
C TYR A 829 -28.44 0.47 -19.82
N ARG A 830 -28.04 -0.31 -20.83
CA ARG A 830 -27.24 0.12 -21.99
C ARG A 830 -28.06 0.01 -23.27
N PRO A 831 -28.79 1.04 -23.67
CA PRO A 831 -29.54 1.03 -24.95
C PRO A 831 -28.56 0.98 -26.15
N SER A 832 -27.36 1.52 -26.01
CA SER A 832 -26.31 1.47 -27.04
C SER A 832 -24.93 1.35 -26.44
N LYS A 833 -23.91 1.12 -27.28
CA LYS A 833 -22.49 1.11 -26.82
C LYS A 833 -22.00 2.45 -26.28
N GLN A 834 -22.67 3.53 -26.63
CA GLN A 834 -22.29 4.90 -26.29
C GLN A 834 -23.09 5.46 -25.09
N VAL A 835 -24.27 4.91 -24.82
CA VAL A 835 -25.21 5.43 -23.83
C VAL A 835 -25.48 4.39 -22.76
N GLU A 836 -25.39 4.81 -21.50
CA GLU A 836 -25.70 3.98 -20.36
C GLU A 836 -26.50 4.80 -19.33
N LEU A 837 -27.56 4.23 -18.82
CA LEU A 837 -28.36 4.72 -17.71
C LEU A 837 -28.07 3.86 -16.49
N VAL A 838 -27.76 4.50 -15.37
CA VAL A 838 -27.43 3.84 -14.11
C VAL A 838 -28.33 4.40 -13.02
N LEU A 839 -29.15 3.54 -12.42
CA LEU A 839 -29.90 3.85 -11.22
C LEU A 839 -29.18 3.19 -10.03
N ASP A 840 -28.62 4.01 -9.14
CA ASP A 840 -27.93 3.56 -7.93
C ASP A 840 -28.76 3.90 -6.69
N GLY A 841 -29.04 2.91 -5.85
CA GLY A 841 -29.62 3.04 -4.52
C GLY A 841 -28.59 2.66 -3.47
N ASP A 842 -28.35 3.55 -2.51
CA ASP A 842 -27.40 3.34 -1.43
C ASP A 842 -28.08 3.48 -0.08
N ASN A 843 -27.59 2.70 0.91
CA ASN A 843 -28.18 2.63 2.26
C ASN A 843 -29.69 2.37 2.24
N LEU A 844 -30.17 1.44 1.41
CA LEU A 844 -31.59 1.11 1.27
C LEU A 844 -32.22 0.60 2.57
N SER A 845 -31.40 0.10 3.50
CA SER A 845 -31.76 -0.25 4.88
C SER A 845 -32.09 0.95 5.77
N ASP A 846 -31.87 2.18 5.32
CA ASP A 846 -32.10 3.46 6.01
C ASP A 846 -31.42 3.58 7.38
N ILE A 847 -30.21 3.07 7.50
CA ILE A 847 -29.40 3.21 8.72
C ILE A 847 -28.92 4.64 8.83
N ARG A 848 -29.35 5.35 9.88
CA ARG A 848 -29.09 6.79 10.09
C ARG A 848 -27.96 7.08 11.06
N SER A 849 -27.48 6.07 11.77
CA SER A 849 -26.34 6.19 12.69
C SER A 849 -25.50 4.93 12.63
N TYR A 850 -24.21 5.10 12.80
CA TYR A 850 -23.23 4.00 12.88
C TYR A 850 -22.33 4.24 14.09
N SER A 851 -22.19 3.23 14.92
CA SER A 851 -21.32 3.30 16.07
C SER A 851 -20.12 2.40 15.91
N ILE A 852 -18.97 2.91 16.29
CA ILE A 852 -17.72 2.17 16.32
C ILE A 852 -17.08 2.28 17.71
N ARG A 853 -16.43 1.20 18.09
CA ARG A 853 -15.59 1.17 19.27
C ARG A 853 -14.17 0.83 18.86
N ARG A 854 -13.22 1.53 19.46
CA ARG A 854 -11.79 1.25 19.30
C ARG A 854 -11.14 1.21 20.67
N LEU A 855 -10.18 0.34 20.79
CA LEU A 855 -9.27 0.27 21.89
C LEU A 855 -7.89 0.70 21.39
N GLU A 856 -7.38 1.78 21.95
CA GLU A 856 -6.07 2.32 21.60
C GLU A 856 -5.25 2.45 22.87
N GLN A 857 -4.20 1.67 23.05
CA GLN A 857 -3.27 1.71 24.17
C GLN A 857 -3.95 1.95 25.54
N LEU A 858 -4.00 3.20 26.00
CA LEU A 858 -4.53 3.63 27.29
C LEU A 858 -5.95 4.24 27.21
N GLU A 859 -6.61 4.10 26.08
CA GLU A 859 -7.90 4.74 25.81
C GLU A 859 -8.89 3.77 25.19
N GLU A 860 -10.11 3.82 25.69
CA GLU A 860 -11.25 3.19 25.03
C GLU A 860 -12.10 4.29 24.41
N TYR A 861 -12.26 4.24 23.10
CA TYR A 861 -12.99 5.22 22.31
C TYR A 861 -14.23 4.62 21.72
N TRP A 862 -15.38 5.23 21.97
CA TRP A 862 -16.67 4.92 21.34
C TRP A 862 -17.21 6.14 20.63
N SER A 863 -17.59 5.99 19.37
CA SER A 863 -18.15 7.09 18.60
C SER A 863 -19.37 6.64 17.81
N THR A 864 -20.40 7.49 17.79
CA THR A 864 -21.60 7.34 16.98
C THR A 864 -21.66 8.47 15.97
N TYR A 865 -21.69 8.09 14.70
CA TYR A 865 -21.72 9.00 13.55
C TYR A 865 -23.12 9.08 12.98
N HIS A 866 -23.56 10.28 12.59
CA HIS A 866 -24.75 10.42 11.78
C HIS A 866 -24.44 10.05 10.32
N LEU A 867 -25.30 9.24 9.72
CA LEU A 867 -25.15 8.76 8.35
C LEU A 867 -26.23 9.39 7.46
N ARG A 868 -25.90 9.49 6.16
CA ARG A 868 -26.90 9.80 5.14
C ARG A 868 -27.95 8.69 5.09
N PRO A 869 -29.25 9.03 5.15
CA PRO A 869 -30.32 8.05 4.97
C PRO A 869 -30.29 7.43 3.56
N ARG A 870 -31.24 6.56 3.28
CA ARG A 870 -31.40 5.98 1.95
C ARG A 870 -31.38 7.03 0.86
N SER A 871 -30.68 6.74 -0.21
CA SER A 871 -30.50 7.66 -1.32
C SER A 871 -30.62 6.94 -2.66
N LEU A 872 -31.15 7.67 -3.65
CA LEU A 872 -31.26 7.21 -5.03
C LEU A 872 -30.63 8.25 -5.96
N ILE A 873 -29.90 7.79 -6.95
CA ILE A 873 -29.33 8.63 -8.01
C ILE A 873 -29.49 7.96 -9.37
N LEU A 874 -30.00 8.72 -10.33
CA LEU A 874 -30.03 8.33 -11.74
C LEU A 874 -28.90 9.03 -12.48
N SER A 875 -28.05 8.29 -13.13
CA SER A 875 -26.90 8.79 -13.89
C SER A 875 -26.99 8.41 -15.35
N LEU A 876 -26.78 9.39 -16.23
CA LEU A 876 -26.54 9.19 -17.67
C LEU A 876 -25.02 9.18 -17.91
N ARG A 877 -24.55 8.17 -18.60
CA ARG A 877 -23.16 8.07 -19.05
C ARG A 877 -23.11 8.05 -20.56
N LEU A 878 -22.27 8.92 -21.13
CA LEU A 878 -22.02 9.01 -22.57
C LEU A 878 -20.55 8.70 -22.83
N SER A 879 -20.30 7.81 -23.76
CA SER A 879 -18.95 7.44 -24.23
C SER A 879 -18.82 7.80 -25.70
N LEU A 880 -18.01 8.82 -26.01
CA LEU A 880 -17.84 9.43 -27.34
C LEU A 880 -16.45 9.15 -27.93
#